data_b0bc2099e8b2a9bc4af428efc01992dd
#
_entry.id   b0bc2099e8b2a9bc4af428efc01992dd
#
_cell.length_a   1.000
_cell.length_b   1.000
_cell.length_c   1.000
_cell.angle_alpha   90.00
_cell.angle_beta   90.00
_cell.angle_gamma   90.00
#
_symmetry.space_group_name_H-M   'P 1'
#
loop_
_entity.id
_entity.type
_entity.pdbx_description
1 polymer ?
#
loop_
_entity_poly.entity_id
_entity_poly.type
_entity_poly.pdbx_seq_one_letter_code
_entity_poly.pdbx_strand_id
1 'polypeptide(L)'
;MNRLNSTHRALSVAIAAALLPVLAQAQTQPAPSDVPAQDGTVQANTDRATTLDAVVVTGSAVGGVSKLEASYNIVTASAEEIRQSNPKSTADLLKISPGMWPESTGGQTGANIEIAGFPGGGDAPYFSTLLMGSPLYGMPTLSFFETTSLFRLDDTIESVEILQGGPSVVFADGQMGATANFFLKTGSEVPTGSIGLTYGNEGLWRLDGFSGFKIADGWYGSFGGFWRSSDGVRDPEFKADEGGQLTATVAHDFDRGSLVLYARYLDDKNQFITPIPLIQSGEDHFSAYPGFDPLKDTYYSRAIQHVRLPGYPGGGTEANLADGRGAEFFFLGGNFEYEFDNGWSISDRFLFDEGVADTNALFSGNNPATLDDMLYAADTPGGLGLPAGSATATYVGGGAVPGDQSVIAQGWWHIHKRLKSINNDFRLSKELFEGNILTLGLYVNHYTMDDKWALGNQMLMTNAPNATPITVSYVDADGNVRQRTDDQGLLDYGTFNIAQHGRATNTALYLSDSWRIGKWLLDLSGRIENQDATNNVCNFQNDEDADGDGVTDFVDLDGDPLTEYDNHVPVCDGTYARIRYDKTHPSWTAGANYSFTERMSAYGRVNTGGHFLDFDNGIRGSTDGNFPPMHKIRNYEIGFKYQSDLLYADVSGYRRRFTGLPYQPTDNAGTPVGRPLIYGSDSWGVNFIGALTPVENLRLQLVANYLDGEYTDYDACIEYVDVNGEDACEPIEGKQLQRQPKLRYMFTPSYRFVFGWGDVLPYVTYTHVGDHTQDQSGLQQLGSYHTWDFGVTANVGMHWQFNVRGTNMTNQLGLTESNSRIFGSAAGTDGVLLARPLEGREVNAQVKYMW
;
A
#
# COMPACT_ATOMS: atom_id res chain seq x y z
N MET A 1 7.32 -26.29 13.13
CA MET A 1 5.99 -25.90 13.58
C MET A 1 5.78 -25.68 15.09
N ASN A 2 6.52 -26.24 16.01
CA ASN A 2 6.29 -26.05 17.46
C ASN A 2 7.17 -24.98 18.15
N ARG A 3 7.84 -24.09 17.45
CA ARG A 3 8.66 -23.02 18.07
C ARG A 3 8.07 -21.60 17.93
N LEU A 4 7.13 -21.38 17.02
CA LEU A 4 6.48 -20.07 16.79
C LEU A 4 5.42 -19.72 17.87
N ASN A 5 4.67 -20.71 18.38
CA ASN A 5 3.66 -20.48 19.43
C ASN A 5 4.24 -20.05 20.79
N SER A 6 5.54 -20.14 21.02
CA SER A 6 6.17 -19.68 22.25
C SER A 6 6.56 -18.20 22.21
N THR A 7 6.74 -17.62 21.02
CA THR A 7 7.12 -16.21 20.82
C THR A 7 5.93 -15.28 21.04
N HIS A 8 4.73 -15.64 20.58
CA HIS A 8 3.51 -14.85 20.81
C HIS A 8 3.17 -14.70 22.33
N ARG A 9 3.33 -15.77 23.11
CA ARG A 9 3.14 -15.71 24.57
C ARG A 9 4.23 -14.91 25.28
N ALA A 10 5.45 -14.93 24.77
CA ALA A 10 6.56 -14.16 25.32
C ALA A 10 6.44 -12.67 25.03
N LEU A 11 5.93 -12.28 23.85
CA LEU A 11 5.70 -10.89 23.48
C LEU A 11 4.58 -10.26 24.33
N SER A 12 3.47 -10.97 24.51
CA SER A 12 2.35 -10.52 25.35
C SER A 12 2.75 -10.33 26.81
N VAL A 13 3.62 -11.20 27.35
CA VAL A 13 4.16 -11.11 28.70
C VAL A 13 5.21 -10.00 28.82
N ALA A 14 6.02 -9.76 27.77
CA ALA A 14 7.02 -8.69 27.75
C ALA A 14 6.38 -7.29 27.71
N ILE A 15 5.28 -7.12 26.98
CA ILE A 15 4.50 -5.87 26.97
C ILE A 15 3.88 -5.60 28.35
N ALA A 16 3.31 -6.61 28.99
CA ALA A 16 2.74 -6.49 30.34
C ALA A 16 3.81 -6.24 31.41
N ALA A 17 4.99 -6.85 31.28
CA ALA A 17 6.09 -6.69 32.24
C ALA A 17 6.84 -5.36 32.08
N ALA A 18 6.91 -4.78 30.88
CA ALA A 18 7.53 -3.48 30.64
C ALA A 18 6.70 -2.29 31.14
N LEU A 19 5.38 -2.45 31.25
CA LEU A 19 4.47 -1.40 31.73
C LEU A 19 4.34 -1.35 33.27
N LEU A 20 4.61 -2.44 33.98
CA LEU A 20 4.47 -2.52 35.44
C LEU A 20 5.43 -1.63 36.24
N PRO A 21 6.70 -1.42 35.89
CA PRO A 21 7.60 -0.55 36.66
C PRO A 21 7.31 0.94 36.50
N VAL A 22 6.70 1.37 35.40
CA VAL A 22 6.38 2.79 35.14
C VAL A 22 5.22 3.27 36.02
N LEU A 23 4.24 2.42 36.27
CA LEU A 23 3.11 2.72 37.16
C LEU A 23 3.51 2.78 38.65
N ALA A 24 4.57 2.06 39.04
CA ALA A 24 5.03 2.06 40.42
C ALA A 24 5.88 3.28 40.81
N GLN A 25 6.50 3.98 39.84
CA GLN A 25 7.31 5.18 40.11
C GLN A 25 6.50 6.49 40.17
N ALA A 26 5.30 6.50 39.60
CA ALA A 26 4.43 7.69 39.59
C ALA A 26 3.82 8.04 40.96
N GLN A 27 3.97 7.19 41.99
CA GLN A 27 3.31 7.36 43.30
C GLN A 27 4.17 7.96 44.40
N THR A 28 5.45 8.31 44.18
CA THR A 28 6.31 8.81 45.27
C THR A 28 7.23 9.95 44.82
N GLN A 29 6.68 11.15 44.56
CA GLN A 29 7.46 12.40 44.64
C GLN A 29 6.67 13.45 45.41
N PRO A 30 7.28 14.11 46.43
CA PRO A 30 6.70 15.27 47.09
C PRO A 30 6.79 16.51 46.20
N ALA A 31 5.78 17.34 46.26
CA ALA A 31 5.67 18.58 45.52
C ALA A 31 6.90 19.50 45.71
N PRO A 32 7.49 20.05 44.65
CA PRO A 32 8.48 21.13 44.77
C PRO A 32 7.75 22.44 45.00
N SER A 33 8.28 23.18 45.98
CA SER A 33 7.87 24.53 46.31
C SER A 33 8.44 25.57 45.32
N ASP A 34 7.59 26.49 44.89
CA ASP A 34 7.86 27.84 44.37
C ASP A 34 8.92 28.01 43.26
N VAL A 35 8.48 27.89 42.02
CA VAL A 35 9.06 28.58 40.88
C VAL A 35 7.99 29.53 40.33
N PRO A 36 8.34 30.80 39.99
CA PRO A 36 7.34 31.75 39.51
C PRO A 36 6.68 31.23 38.21
N ALA A 37 5.37 31.29 38.19
CA ALA A 37 4.57 30.98 37.01
C ALA A 37 5.04 31.85 35.83
N GLN A 38 5.81 31.30 34.91
CA GLN A 38 5.78 31.79 33.55
C GLN A 38 4.40 31.48 32.99
N ASP A 39 3.74 32.50 32.50
CA ASP A 39 2.48 32.46 31.79
C ASP A 39 2.63 31.54 30.56
N GLY A 40 2.56 30.23 30.80
CA GLY A 40 2.52 29.21 29.78
C GLY A 40 1.13 29.09 29.23
N THR A 41 0.74 30.04 28.40
CA THR A 41 -0.25 29.72 27.38
C THR A 41 0.29 28.46 26.68
N VAL A 42 -0.33 27.31 26.91
CA VAL A 42 -0.16 26.11 26.10
C VAL A 42 -0.42 26.59 24.68
N GLN A 43 0.65 26.84 23.93
CA GLN A 43 0.57 27.12 22.51
C GLN A 43 -0.09 25.87 21.94
N ALA A 44 -1.33 26.03 21.51
CA ALA A 44 -2.06 25.01 20.78
C ALA A 44 -1.11 24.48 19.70
N ASN A 45 -0.91 23.17 19.68
CA ASN A 45 -0.10 22.49 18.67
C ASN A 45 -0.42 23.10 17.33
N THR A 46 0.52 23.86 16.77
CA THR A 46 0.34 24.52 15.49
C THR A 46 0.09 23.43 14.46
N ASP A 47 -1.04 23.52 13.81
CA ASP A 47 -1.49 22.63 12.75
C ASP A 47 -0.45 22.62 11.61
N ARG A 48 0.40 21.59 11.56
CA ARG A 48 1.49 21.47 10.58
C ARG A 48 0.99 21.34 9.14
N ALA A 49 -0.17 20.73 8.93
CA ALA A 49 -0.74 20.54 7.60
C ALA A 49 -1.01 21.87 6.89
N THR A 50 -1.35 22.91 7.64
CA THR A 50 -1.70 24.23 7.11
C THR A 50 -0.84 25.36 7.70
N THR A 51 0.42 25.09 8.03
CA THR A 51 1.40 26.07 8.49
C THR A 51 2.55 26.16 7.51
N LEU A 52 2.78 27.32 6.91
CA LEU A 52 3.87 27.56 5.97
C LEU A 52 5.25 27.66 6.66
N ASP A 53 5.28 27.95 7.95
CA ASP A 53 6.52 28.01 8.74
C ASP A 53 7.02 26.60 9.15
N ALA A 54 6.21 25.54 8.93
CA ALA A 54 6.64 24.18 9.20
C ALA A 54 7.90 23.85 8.40
N VAL A 55 8.94 23.40 9.10
CA VAL A 55 10.19 22.97 8.49
C VAL A 55 10.04 21.58 7.95
N VAL A 56 10.45 21.38 6.70
CA VAL A 56 10.42 20.10 6.00
C VAL A 56 11.83 19.69 5.60
N VAL A 57 12.14 18.41 5.73
CA VAL A 57 13.47 17.85 5.42
C VAL A 57 13.44 16.90 4.23
N THR A 58 12.27 16.34 3.90
CA THR A 58 12.11 15.45 2.75
C THR A 58 12.24 16.24 1.46
N GLY A 59 13.13 15.78 0.56
CA GLY A 59 13.39 16.48 -0.69
C GLY A 59 14.39 17.65 -0.59
N SER A 60 15.09 17.77 0.56
CA SER A 60 16.17 18.73 0.74
C SER A 60 17.51 18.02 1.00
N ALA A 61 18.59 18.57 0.43
CA ALA A 61 19.95 18.11 0.68
C ALA A 61 20.54 18.69 1.96
N VAL A 62 20.11 19.86 2.32
CA VAL A 62 20.59 20.63 3.46
C VAL A 62 19.45 20.80 4.41
N GLY A 63 19.66 20.57 5.67
CA GLY A 63 18.70 20.80 6.76
C GLY A 63 17.31 21.30 6.36
N GLY A 64 16.38 21.41 7.17
CA GLY A 64 15.00 21.74 6.76
C GLY A 64 14.83 23.11 6.09
N VAL A 65 13.95 23.18 5.12
CA VAL A 65 13.41 24.43 4.56
C VAL A 65 11.99 24.63 5.04
N SER A 66 11.53 25.89 5.18
CA SER A 66 10.12 26.13 5.49
C SER A 66 9.23 25.72 4.31
N LYS A 67 8.00 25.28 4.57
CA LYS A 67 7.03 24.97 3.48
C LYS A 67 6.83 26.16 2.56
N LEU A 68 6.87 27.39 3.10
CA LEU A 68 6.77 28.61 2.30
C LEU A 68 7.88 28.69 1.26
N GLU A 69 9.11 28.33 1.62
CA GLU A 69 10.27 28.45 0.75
C GLU A 69 10.50 27.24 -0.15
N ALA A 70 9.90 26.10 0.17
CA ALA A 70 10.02 24.90 -0.66
C ALA A 70 9.47 25.15 -2.07
N SER A 71 10.27 24.82 -3.10
CA SER A 71 9.94 24.97 -4.51
C SER A 71 9.17 23.74 -5.06
N TYR A 72 8.40 23.09 -4.20
CA TYR A 72 7.57 21.91 -4.48
C TYR A 72 6.40 21.82 -3.51
N ASN A 73 5.38 21.02 -3.90
CA ASN A 73 4.26 20.71 -3.02
C ASN A 73 4.69 19.64 -1.99
N ILE A 74 4.49 19.91 -0.70
CA ILE A 74 4.73 18.97 0.37
C ILE A 74 3.66 19.10 1.46
N VAL A 75 3.07 17.97 1.82
CA VAL A 75 2.11 17.88 2.90
C VAL A 75 2.82 17.39 4.16
N THR A 76 2.54 18.02 5.28
CA THR A 76 3.05 17.58 6.59
C THR A 76 1.89 17.34 7.52
N ALA A 77 1.96 16.32 8.37
CA ALA A 77 0.99 16.09 9.43
C ALA A 77 1.69 15.68 10.73
N SER A 78 1.29 16.29 11.82
CA SER A 78 1.70 15.92 13.19
C SER A 78 0.97 14.64 13.64
N ALA A 79 1.42 14.02 14.73
CA ALA A 79 0.73 12.89 15.34
C ALA A 79 -0.76 13.16 15.63
N GLU A 80 -1.11 14.40 16.02
CA GLU A 80 -2.49 14.80 16.27
C GLU A 80 -3.30 14.86 14.97
N GLU A 81 -2.77 15.47 13.92
CA GLU A 81 -3.43 15.55 12.60
C GLU A 81 -3.57 14.18 11.94
N ILE A 82 -2.57 13.29 12.11
CA ILE A 82 -2.67 11.89 11.69
C ILE A 82 -3.85 11.23 12.40
N ARG A 83 -4.00 11.41 13.71
CA ARG A 83 -5.15 10.87 14.46
C ARG A 83 -6.48 11.47 14.01
N GLN A 84 -6.54 12.78 13.77
CA GLN A 84 -7.76 13.47 13.32
C GLN A 84 -8.19 13.05 11.90
N SER A 85 -7.25 12.72 11.02
CA SER A 85 -7.56 12.21 9.68
C SER A 85 -8.18 10.80 9.72
N ASN A 86 -8.15 10.14 10.87
CA ASN A 86 -8.75 8.83 11.13
C ASN A 86 -8.40 7.75 10.07
N PRO A 87 -7.12 7.55 9.74
CA PRO A 87 -6.77 6.60 8.71
C PRO A 87 -6.98 5.15 9.20
N LYS A 88 -7.55 4.30 8.36
CA LYS A 88 -7.68 2.86 8.62
C LYS A 88 -6.33 2.15 8.52
N SER A 89 -5.45 2.65 7.67
CA SER A 89 -4.13 2.07 7.38
C SER A 89 -3.09 3.16 7.14
N THR A 90 -1.82 2.78 7.00
CA THR A 90 -0.74 3.69 6.58
C THR A 90 -1.00 4.25 5.18
N ALA A 91 -1.46 3.41 4.24
CA ALA A 91 -1.83 3.85 2.91
C ALA A 91 -3.01 4.84 2.95
N ASP A 92 -4.04 4.57 3.76
CA ASP A 92 -5.21 5.44 3.87
C ASP A 92 -4.88 6.86 4.35
N LEU A 93 -3.83 7.03 5.15
CA LEU A 93 -3.32 8.35 5.55
C LEU A 93 -2.94 9.23 4.35
N LEU A 94 -2.50 8.64 3.24
CA LEU A 94 -2.05 9.36 2.05
C LEU A 94 -3.14 10.23 1.41
N LYS A 95 -4.41 9.99 1.72
CA LYS A 95 -5.56 10.81 1.29
C LYS A 95 -5.47 12.27 1.73
N ILE A 96 -4.69 12.59 2.79
CA ILE A 96 -4.45 13.97 3.21
C ILE A 96 -3.64 14.78 2.19
N SER A 97 -2.98 14.11 1.24
CA SER A 97 -2.21 14.73 0.16
C SER A 97 -3.05 14.76 -1.12
N PRO A 98 -3.25 15.93 -1.76
CA PRO A 98 -4.06 16.02 -2.97
C PRO A 98 -3.46 15.17 -4.09
N GLY A 99 -4.31 14.48 -4.85
CA GLY A 99 -3.86 13.62 -5.95
C GLY A 99 -3.22 12.30 -5.54
N MET A 100 -3.25 11.94 -4.24
CA MET A 100 -2.93 10.59 -3.79
C MET A 100 -4.20 9.86 -3.39
N TRP A 101 -4.33 8.62 -3.89
CA TRP A 101 -5.52 7.82 -3.63
C TRP A 101 -5.16 6.36 -3.41
N PRO A 102 -5.05 5.91 -2.15
CA PRO A 102 -4.93 4.51 -1.81
C PRO A 102 -6.29 3.82 -1.91
N GLU A 103 -6.32 2.71 -2.61
CA GLU A 103 -7.47 1.82 -2.68
C GLU A 103 -7.20 0.63 -1.76
N SER A 104 -8.06 0.39 -0.78
CA SER A 104 -7.89 -0.66 0.23
C SER A 104 -8.17 -2.07 -0.33
N THR A 105 -7.49 -2.45 -1.40
CA THR A 105 -7.62 -3.77 -2.03
C THR A 105 -7.08 -4.87 -1.15
N GLY A 106 -6.04 -4.59 -0.38
CA GLY A 106 -5.46 -5.50 0.59
C GLY A 106 -6.07 -5.45 2.00
N GLY A 107 -7.18 -4.73 2.19
CA GLY A 107 -7.79 -4.55 3.51
C GLY A 107 -7.12 -3.43 4.31
N GLN A 108 -6.84 -3.68 5.58
CA GLN A 108 -6.19 -2.72 6.49
C GLN A 108 -4.72 -2.43 6.14
N THR A 109 -4.08 -3.26 5.32
CA THR A 109 -2.73 -3.06 4.81
C THR A 109 -2.62 -3.59 3.38
N GLY A 110 -1.68 -3.05 2.64
CA GLY A 110 -1.55 -3.36 1.23
C GLY A 110 -2.63 -2.65 0.41
N ALA A 111 -2.22 -1.78 -0.47
CA ALA A 111 -3.14 -0.98 -1.26
C ALA A 111 -2.59 -0.81 -2.67
N ASN A 112 -3.49 -0.61 -3.61
CA ASN A 112 -3.13 0.06 -4.84
C ASN A 112 -3.07 1.55 -4.53
N ILE A 113 -1.92 2.19 -4.77
CA ILE A 113 -1.74 3.61 -4.48
C ILE A 113 -1.64 4.37 -5.79
N GLU A 114 -2.74 5.02 -6.16
CA GLU A 114 -2.80 5.87 -7.33
C GLU A 114 -2.25 7.27 -7.01
N ILE A 115 -1.40 7.78 -7.89
CA ILE A 115 -0.84 9.12 -7.81
C ILE A 115 -1.26 9.86 -9.07
N ALA A 116 -1.92 11.00 -8.92
CA ALA A 116 -2.47 11.76 -10.05
C ALA A 116 -1.43 12.00 -11.15
N GLY A 117 -1.75 11.50 -12.36
CA GLY A 117 -0.89 11.62 -13.54
C GLY A 117 0.32 10.67 -13.56
N PHE A 118 0.44 9.74 -12.62
CA PHE A 118 1.38 8.61 -12.71
C PHE A 118 0.58 7.38 -13.14
N PRO A 119 0.89 6.75 -14.26
CA PRO A 119 0.13 5.59 -14.72
C PRO A 119 0.33 4.44 -13.74
N GLY A 120 -0.73 4.14 -12.99
CA GLY A 120 -0.80 3.05 -12.03
C GLY A 120 -1.26 1.75 -12.67
N GLY A 121 -1.88 0.88 -11.94
CA GLY A 121 -2.46 -0.37 -12.42
C GLY A 121 -2.32 -1.55 -11.50
N GLY A 122 -1.93 -1.34 -10.29
CA GLY A 122 -1.76 -2.36 -9.26
C GLY A 122 -0.60 -2.03 -8.32
N ASP A 123 -0.68 -2.51 -7.10
CA ASP A 123 0.26 -2.23 -6.02
C ASP A 123 0.60 -0.72 -5.93
N ALA A 124 1.86 -0.32 -5.87
CA ALA A 124 2.23 1.10 -5.78
C ALA A 124 3.58 1.39 -6.45
N PRO A 125 3.71 1.25 -7.79
CA PRO A 125 5.00 1.26 -8.47
C PRO A 125 5.78 2.57 -8.33
N TYR A 126 5.09 3.67 -8.05
CA TYR A 126 5.68 5.01 -7.97
C TYR A 126 5.57 5.63 -6.57
N PHE A 127 5.46 4.79 -5.54
CA PHE A 127 5.33 5.26 -4.16
C PHE A 127 6.38 4.61 -3.25
N SER A 128 7.08 5.42 -2.45
CA SER A 128 8.05 4.95 -1.46
C SER A 128 7.68 5.36 -0.05
N THR A 129 7.78 4.43 0.89
CA THR A 129 7.68 4.71 2.32
C THR A 129 9.09 4.82 2.92
N LEU A 130 9.37 5.93 3.57
CA LEU A 130 10.61 6.15 4.30
C LEU A 130 10.36 6.15 5.81
N LEU A 131 11.33 5.67 6.56
CA LEU A 131 11.41 5.77 8.01
C LEU A 131 12.66 6.59 8.37
N MET A 132 12.47 7.74 9.00
CA MET A 132 13.54 8.66 9.38
C MET A 132 14.45 9.06 8.20
N GLY A 133 13.89 9.09 6.96
CA GLY A 133 14.58 9.44 5.73
C GLY A 133 15.19 8.27 4.96
N SER A 134 15.12 7.04 5.46
CA SER A 134 15.61 5.83 4.80
C SER A 134 14.47 5.01 4.22
N PRO A 135 14.55 4.54 2.95
CA PRO A 135 13.52 3.67 2.35
C PRO A 135 13.40 2.34 3.13
N LEU A 136 12.16 1.87 3.32
CA LEU A 136 11.90 0.62 4.05
C LEU A 136 12.37 -0.63 3.31
N TYR A 137 12.48 -0.58 2.00
CA TYR A 137 13.01 -1.67 1.19
C TYR A 137 13.61 -1.12 -0.11
N GLY A 138 14.45 -1.90 -0.77
CA GLY A 138 15.19 -1.48 -1.97
C GLY A 138 14.36 -1.23 -3.23
N MET A 139 13.19 -1.83 -3.31
CA MET A 139 12.20 -1.58 -4.35
C MET A 139 10.91 -1.01 -3.72
N PRO A 140 10.28 0.01 -4.31
CA PRO A 140 9.05 0.58 -3.77
C PRO A 140 7.87 -0.40 -3.86
N THR A 141 7.88 -1.28 -4.86
CA THR A 141 6.84 -2.29 -5.10
C THR A 141 7.40 -3.56 -5.71
N LEU A 142 6.72 -4.65 -5.49
CA LEU A 142 6.81 -5.93 -6.18
C LEU A 142 5.37 -6.40 -6.40
N SER A 143 5.12 -7.38 -7.26
CA SER A 143 3.78 -7.96 -7.39
C SER A 143 3.26 -8.43 -6.04
N PHE A 144 2.05 -8.06 -5.68
CA PHE A 144 1.39 -8.35 -4.40
C PHE A 144 2.10 -7.76 -3.17
N PHE A 145 2.90 -6.72 -3.35
CA PHE A 145 3.64 -6.08 -2.29
C PHE A 145 3.87 -4.59 -2.58
N GLU A 146 3.65 -3.75 -1.59
CA GLU A 146 4.07 -2.35 -1.56
C GLU A 146 4.55 -1.95 -0.16
N THR A 147 5.35 -0.89 -0.06
CA THR A 147 6.11 -0.60 1.16
C THR A 147 5.27 -0.12 2.34
N THR A 148 4.00 0.34 2.16
CA THR A 148 3.14 0.66 3.31
C THR A 148 2.73 -0.60 4.08
N SER A 149 2.78 -1.78 3.43
CA SER A 149 2.52 -3.06 4.09
C SER A 149 3.57 -3.42 5.16
N LEU A 150 4.73 -2.77 5.14
CA LEU A 150 5.79 -2.93 6.15
C LEU A 150 5.69 -1.96 7.33
N PHE A 151 4.69 -1.09 7.35
CA PHE A 151 4.60 -0.01 8.31
C PHE A 151 3.19 0.13 8.87
N ARG A 152 3.06 0.27 10.18
CA ARG A 152 1.79 0.56 10.86
C ARG A 152 1.87 1.88 11.60
N LEU A 153 0.77 2.63 11.56
CA LEU A 153 0.62 3.85 12.35
C LEU A 153 0.36 3.49 13.81
N ASP A 154 1.13 4.08 14.71
CA ASP A 154 0.96 3.97 16.16
C ASP A 154 1.43 5.22 16.90
N ASP A 155 1.37 5.20 18.23
CA ASP A 155 1.75 6.34 19.06
C ASP A 155 3.26 6.67 19.06
N THR A 156 4.11 5.84 18.43
CA THR A 156 5.55 6.13 18.28
C THR A 156 5.85 7.12 17.15
N ILE A 157 4.87 7.42 16.30
CA ILE A 157 5.02 8.37 15.18
C ILE A 157 4.89 9.80 15.70
N GLU A 158 5.82 10.67 15.35
CA GLU A 158 5.80 12.10 15.62
C GLU A 158 5.10 12.87 14.51
N SER A 159 5.48 12.58 13.26
CA SER A 159 4.97 13.30 12.09
C SER A 159 5.20 12.52 10.80
N VAL A 160 4.58 12.98 9.73
CA VAL A 160 4.81 12.52 8.36
C VAL A 160 5.00 13.70 7.43
N GLU A 161 5.86 13.53 6.44
CA GLU A 161 6.03 14.42 5.29
C GLU A 161 5.71 13.64 4.01
N ILE A 162 4.77 14.14 3.21
CA ILE A 162 4.35 13.50 1.95
C ILE A 162 4.71 14.42 0.79
N LEU A 163 5.60 13.94 -0.07
CA LEU A 163 6.11 14.65 -1.24
C LEU A 163 5.62 13.97 -2.51
N GLN A 164 5.12 14.73 -3.49
CA GLN A 164 4.70 14.22 -4.79
C GLN A 164 5.63 14.67 -5.91
N GLY A 165 6.47 13.76 -6.41
CA GLY A 165 7.43 14.09 -7.45
C GLY A 165 8.49 15.10 -6.97
N GLY A 166 8.83 16.06 -7.83
CA GLY A 166 9.77 17.12 -7.48
C GLY A 166 11.19 16.61 -7.24
N PRO A 167 11.81 16.92 -6.09
CA PRO A 167 13.19 16.54 -5.80
C PRO A 167 13.37 15.07 -5.43
N SER A 168 12.31 14.27 -5.29
CA SER A 168 12.40 12.83 -4.96
C SER A 168 13.28 12.05 -5.94
N VAL A 169 13.36 12.47 -7.20
CA VAL A 169 14.21 11.85 -8.23
C VAL A 169 15.72 11.92 -7.94
N VAL A 170 16.14 12.69 -6.94
CA VAL A 170 17.55 12.85 -6.57
C VAL A 170 17.83 12.30 -5.18
N PHE A 171 16.93 12.52 -4.23
CA PHE A 171 17.16 12.18 -2.81
C PHE A 171 16.59 10.81 -2.44
N ALA A 172 17.01 10.28 -1.31
CA ALA A 172 16.67 8.96 -0.79
C ALA A 172 16.90 7.88 -1.86
N ASP A 173 15.89 7.08 -2.17
CA ASP A 173 15.92 6.01 -3.18
C ASP A 173 15.89 6.52 -4.64
N GLY A 174 15.77 7.83 -4.85
CA GLY A 174 15.75 8.42 -6.20
C GLY A 174 14.47 8.16 -7.00
N GLN A 175 13.41 7.74 -6.35
CA GLN A 175 12.16 7.40 -7.02
C GLN A 175 11.46 8.63 -7.60
N MET A 176 10.88 8.47 -8.78
CA MET A 176 10.26 9.56 -9.52
C MET A 176 8.83 9.87 -9.08
N GLY A 177 8.25 9.08 -8.20
CA GLY A 177 6.87 9.16 -7.75
C GLY A 177 6.67 9.98 -6.49
N ALA A 178 5.77 9.51 -5.63
CA ALA A 178 5.53 10.11 -4.33
C ALA A 178 6.30 9.39 -3.23
N THR A 179 6.57 10.13 -2.16
CA THR A 179 7.30 9.62 -0.99
C THR A 179 6.58 10.04 0.28
N ALA A 180 6.33 9.13 1.21
CA ALA A 180 5.90 9.43 2.57
C ALA A 180 7.03 9.10 3.56
N ASN A 181 7.52 10.11 4.27
CA ASN A 181 8.60 9.99 5.24
C ASN A 181 8.04 10.13 6.65
N PHE A 182 8.14 9.07 7.44
CA PHE A 182 7.66 9.01 8.82
C PHE A 182 8.80 9.28 9.80
N PHE A 183 8.54 10.17 10.77
CA PHE A 183 9.47 10.50 11.84
C PHE A 183 9.00 9.88 13.14
N LEU A 184 9.95 9.28 13.87
CA LEU A 184 9.70 8.66 15.16
C LEU A 184 9.85 9.67 16.29
N LYS A 185 9.02 9.53 17.33
CA LYS A 185 9.23 10.23 18.60
C LYS A 185 10.47 9.67 19.27
N THR A 186 11.33 10.55 19.69
CA THR A 186 12.45 10.24 20.61
C THR A 186 12.06 10.57 22.06
N GLY A 187 12.89 10.22 23.02
CA GLY A 187 12.74 10.70 24.39
C GLY A 187 13.04 12.18 24.49
N SER A 188 12.72 12.76 25.63
CA SER A 188 12.95 14.19 25.93
C SER A 188 13.35 14.39 27.39
N GLU A 189 13.76 15.65 27.72
CA GLU A 189 14.16 16.04 29.08
C GLU A 189 13.07 15.75 30.12
N VAL A 190 11.80 16.05 29.75
CA VAL A 190 10.63 15.75 30.58
C VAL A 190 10.02 14.42 30.10
N PRO A 191 9.88 13.42 30.97
CA PRO A 191 9.23 12.18 30.62
C PRO A 191 7.81 12.42 30.11
N THR A 192 7.48 11.82 28.97
CA THR A 192 6.14 11.87 28.35
C THR A 192 5.68 10.47 27.97
N GLY A 193 4.40 10.24 27.95
CA GLY A 193 3.89 8.96 27.51
C GLY A 193 2.39 8.96 27.29
N SER A 194 1.91 7.84 26.75
CA SER A 194 0.48 7.61 26.55
C SER A 194 0.17 6.12 26.62
N ILE A 195 -1.05 5.79 27.02
CA ILE A 195 -1.67 4.49 26.88
C ILE A 195 -3.10 4.69 26.37
N GLY A 196 -3.47 3.98 25.33
CA GLY A 196 -4.78 4.08 24.68
C GLY A 196 -5.42 2.74 24.47
N LEU A 197 -6.73 2.65 24.68
CA LEU A 197 -7.54 1.47 24.38
C LEU A 197 -8.63 1.87 23.39
N THR A 198 -8.68 1.19 22.27
CA THR A 198 -9.71 1.35 21.22
C THR A 198 -10.58 0.11 21.17
N TYR A 199 -11.88 0.34 21.04
CA TYR A 199 -12.91 -0.68 20.79
C TYR A 199 -13.75 -0.28 19.58
N GLY A 200 -14.01 -1.22 18.66
CA GLY A 200 -14.83 -1.03 17.45
C GLY A 200 -15.97 -2.03 17.33
N ASN A 201 -16.91 -1.71 16.42
CA ASN A 201 -18.15 -2.50 16.24
C ASN A 201 -17.89 -3.86 15.54
N GLU A 202 -16.73 -4.04 14.87
CA GLU A 202 -16.32 -5.31 14.25
C GLU A 202 -15.48 -6.18 15.19
N GLY A 203 -15.75 -6.13 16.48
CA GLY A 203 -14.96 -6.84 17.49
C GLY A 203 -13.51 -6.34 17.60
N LEU A 204 -13.23 -5.11 17.13
CA LEU A 204 -11.91 -4.51 17.23
C LEU A 204 -11.53 -4.23 18.68
N TRP A 205 -10.37 -4.74 19.07
CA TRP A 205 -9.64 -4.33 20.25
C TRP A 205 -8.24 -3.91 19.85
N ARG A 206 -7.84 -2.69 20.26
CA ARG A 206 -6.50 -2.20 20.02
C ARG A 206 -5.96 -1.49 21.25
N LEU A 207 -4.76 -1.88 21.66
CA LEU A 207 -3.99 -1.26 22.73
C LEU A 207 -2.79 -0.54 22.10
N ASP A 208 -2.66 0.76 22.34
CA ASP A 208 -1.52 1.59 21.96
C ASP A 208 -0.76 2.06 23.18
N GLY A 209 0.55 2.21 23.07
CA GLY A 209 1.37 2.75 24.15
C GLY A 209 2.63 3.43 23.65
N PHE A 210 3.07 4.47 24.36
CA PHE A 210 4.32 5.19 24.11
C PHE A 210 4.88 5.71 25.44
N SER A 211 6.20 5.67 25.58
CA SER A 211 6.93 6.33 26.69
C SER A 211 8.24 6.86 26.18
N GLY A 212 8.48 8.17 26.40
CA GLY A 212 9.73 8.86 26.12
C GLY A 212 10.33 9.38 27.44
N PHE A 213 11.65 9.27 27.62
CA PHE A 213 12.33 9.61 28.87
C PHE A 213 13.79 10.01 28.64
N LYS A 214 14.35 10.72 29.62
CA LYS A 214 15.79 11.01 29.72
C LYS A 214 16.53 9.79 30.28
N ILE A 215 17.62 9.37 29.63
CA ILE A 215 18.53 8.32 30.11
C ILE A 215 19.67 8.94 30.93
N ALA A 216 20.29 9.98 30.40
CA ALA A 216 21.38 10.77 30.99
C ALA A 216 21.41 12.14 30.35
N ASP A 217 22.35 13.03 30.74
CA ASP A 217 22.50 14.33 30.11
C ASP A 217 22.84 14.18 28.62
N GLY A 218 21.99 14.75 27.75
CA GLY A 218 22.07 14.64 26.30
C GLY A 218 21.67 13.26 25.74
N TRP A 219 21.27 12.30 26.58
CA TRP A 219 20.81 10.98 26.16
C TRP A 219 19.34 10.77 26.47
N TYR A 220 18.58 10.36 25.47
CA TYR A 220 17.15 10.16 25.55
C TYR A 220 16.77 8.78 25.00
N GLY A 221 15.68 8.22 25.49
CA GLY A 221 15.15 6.95 25.03
C GLY A 221 13.65 6.99 24.88
N SER A 222 13.13 6.19 23.97
CA SER A 222 11.70 5.94 23.88
C SER A 222 11.41 4.50 23.54
N PHE A 223 10.23 4.04 23.89
CA PHE A 223 9.65 2.79 23.42
C PHE A 223 8.13 2.91 23.32
N GLY A 224 7.54 2.13 22.44
CA GLY A 224 6.11 2.10 22.25
C GLY A 224 5.69 1.14 21.16
N GLY A 225 4.40 1.15 20.84
CA GLY A 225 3.83 0.30 19.82
C GLY A 225 2.35 0.05 20.03
N PHE A 226 1.82 -0.96 19.36
CA PHE A 226 0.42 -1.38 19.51
C PHE A 226 0.27 -2.89 19.41
N TRP A 227 -0.88 -3.36 19.85
CA TRP A 227 -1.42 -4.70 19.57
C TRP A 227 -2.91 -4.55 19.21
N ARG A 228 -3.39 -5.35 18.22
CA ARG A 228 -4.80 -5.35 17.79
C ARG A 228 -5.32 -6.74 17.49
N SER A 229 -6.66 -6.85 17.54
CA SER A 229 -7.41 -8.01 17.05
C SER A 229 -8.80 -7.53 16.61
N SER A 230 -9.31 -8.01 15.46
CA SER A 230 -10.62 -7.65 14.92
C SER A 230 -11.24 -8.83 14.16
N ASP A 231 -12.56 -8.90 14.14
CA ASP A 231 -13.31 -9.81 13.29
C ASP A 231 -13.50 -9.23 11.87
N GLY A 232 -13.23 -7.90 11.69
CA GLY A 232 -13.37 -7.18 10.43
C GLY A 232 -14.80 -6.82 10.06
N VAL A 233 -14.96 -5.85 9.17
CA VAL A 233 -16.28 -5.46 8.62
C VAL A 233 -16.88 -6.63 7.82
N ARG A 234 -16.02 -7.38 7.12
CA ARG A 234 -16.34 -8.57 6.36
C ARG A 234 -15.91 -9.80 7.15
N ASP A 235 -16.76 -10.22 8.11
CA ASP A 235 -16.43 -11.32 9.04
C ASP A 235 -16.20 -12.66 8.28
N PRO A 236 -14.94 -13.16 8.29
CA PRO A 236 -14.58 -14.41 7.63
C PRO A 236 -14.80 -15.64 8.52
N GLU A 237 -15.47 -15.49 9.67
CA GLU A 237 -15.62 -16.51 10.75
C GLU A 237 -14.31 -16.85 11.50
N PHE A 238 -13.22 -16.10 11.25
CA PHE A 238 -11.94 -16.13 11.97
C PHE A 238 -11.44 -14.69 12.16
N LYS A 239 -10.31 -14.47 12.82
CA LYS A 239 -9.78 -13.09 12.98
C LYS A 239 -9.32 -12.52 11.64
N ALA A 240 -9.98 -11.43 11.22
CA ALA A 240 -9.63 -10.70 10.02
C ALA A 240 -8.32 -9.91 10.21
N ASP A 241 -8.14 -9.29 11.39
CA ASP A 241 -6.92 -8.57 11.73
C ASP A 241 -6.36 -9.08 13.05
N GLU A 242 -5.06 -9.33 13.10
CA GLU A 242 -4.37 -9.70 14.34
C GLU A 242 -2.89 -9.37 14.25
N GLY A 243 -2.35 -8.78 15.31
CA GLY A 243 -0.92 -8.55 15.44
C GLY A 243 -0.55 -7.27 16.13
N GLY A 244 0.69 -6.81 15.90
CA GLY A 244 1.19 -5.62 16.56
C GLY A 244 2.56 -5.18 16.08
N GLN A 245 3.06 -4.14 16.71
CA GLN A 245 4.33 -3.53 16.39
C GLN A 245 4.97 -2.94 17.62
N LEU A 246 6.29 -3.06 17.74
CA LEU A 246 7.09 -2.45 18.78
C LEU A 246 8.18 -1.59 18.15
N THR A 247 8.42 -0.42 18.74
CA THR A 247 9.48 0.50 18.33
C THR A 247 10.25 0.98 19.56
N ALA A 248 11.57 1.09 19.45
CA ALA A 248 12.42 1.69 20.45
C ALA A 248 13.41 2.66 19.80
N THR A 249 13.72 3.77 20.48
CA THR A 249 14.72 4.73 20.02
C THR A 249 15.71 5.05 21.13
N VAL A 250 16.96 5.36 20.75
CA VAL A 250 17.97 5.99 21.59
C VAL A 250 18.51 7.17 20.83
N ALA A 251 18.44 8.34 21.43
CA ALA A 251 18.93 9.58 20.85
C ALA A 251 20.02 10.20 21.74
N HIS A 252 21.01 10.83 21.11
CA HIS A 252 22.05 11.60 21.78
C HIS A 252 22.27 12.93 21.09
N ASP A 253 22.05 13.98 21.85
CA ASP A 253 22.34 15.35 21.41
C ASP A 253 23.71 15.78 21.99
N PHE A 254 24.58 16.26 21.11
CA PHE A 254 25.88 16.85 21.46
C PHE A 254 26.00 18.24 20.84
N ASP A 255 26.99 19.03 21.28
CA ASP A 255 27.07 20.49 21.02
C ASP A 255 26.86 20.89 19.54
N ARG A 256 27.11 20.01 18.57
CA ARG A 256 27.09 20.30 17.13
C ARG A 256 26.47 19.22 16.29
N GLY A 257 25.67 18.41 16.85
CA GLY A 257 25.03 17.34 16.09
C GLY A 257 24.16 16.46 16.94
N SER A 258 23.64 15.43 16.30
CA SER A 258 22.77 14.46 16.92
C SER A 258 23.02 13.05 16.36
N LEU A 259 22.71 12.07 17.17
CA LEU A 259 22.64 10.65 16.80
C LEU A 259 21.29 10.11 17.24
N VAL A 260 20.56 9.50 16.33
CA VAL A 260 19.35 8.74 16.65
C VAL A 260 19.52 7.32 16.15
N LEU A 261 19.40 6.33 17.03
CA LEU A 261 19.32 4.91 16.69
C LEU A 261 17.91 4.43 16.97
N TYR A 262 17.38 3.57 16.11
CA TYR A 262 16.05 3.01 16.29
C TYR A 262 15.97 1.55 15.84
N ALA A 263 15.12 0.80 16.54
CA ALA A 263 14.78 -0.57 16.19
C ALA A 263 13.26 -0.71 16.17
N ARG A 264 12.73 -1.51 15.24
CA ARG A 264 11.30 -1.77 15.09
C ARG A 264 11.08 -3.24 14.76
N TYR A 265 10.05 -3.83 15.34
CA TYR A 265 9.58 -5.16 15.03
C TYR A 265 8.08 -5.10 14.75
N LEU A 266 7.69 -5.62 13.59
CA LEU A 266 6.32 -5.74 13.13
C LEU A 266 5.98 -7.23 13.00
N ASP A 267 4.83 -7.63 13.52
CA ASP A 267 4.18 -8.92 13.28
C ASP A 267 2.67 -8.66 13.28
N ASP A 268 2.13 -8.39 12.07
CA ASP A 268 0.73 -7.98 11.93
C ASP A 268 0.17 -8.40 10.59
N LYS A 269 -1.07 -8.87 10.58
CA LYS A 269 -1.76 -9.40 9.43
C LYS A 269 -3.19 -8.89 9.34
N ASN A 270 -3.73 -8.87 8.13
CA ASN A 270 -5.11 -8.52 7.87
C ASN A 270 -5.69 -9.34 6.71
N GLN A 271 -7.01 -9.53 6.76
CA GLN A 271 -7.77 -10.15 5.69
C GLN A 271 -7.57 -9.38 4.37
N PHE A 272 -7.35 -10.12 3.28
CA PHE A 272 -7.40 -9.57 1.93
C PHE A 272 -8.85 -9.45 1.47
N ILE A 273 -9.24 -8.34 0.86
CA ILE A 273 -10.60 -8.14 0.36
C ILE A 273 -10.76 -8.81 -1.01
N THR A 274 -11.48 -9.92 -1.03
CA THR A 274 -11.80 -10.67 -2.25
C THR A 274 -12.93 -9.98 -3.04
N PRO A 275 -12.86 -9.94 -4.39
CA PRO A 275 -14.00 -9.52 -5.20
C PRO A 275 -15.24 -10.37 -4.93
N ILE A 276 -16.40 -9.72 -4.84
CA ILE A 276 -17.71 -10.36 -4.66
C ILE A 276 -18.63 -10.02 -5.84
N PRO A 277 -19.69 -10.81 -6.11
CA PRO A 277 -20.60 -10.55 -7.21
C PRO A 277 -21.50 -9.34 -6.91
N LEU A 278 -21.65 -8.49 -7.91
CA LEU A 278 -22.62 -7.41 -7.99
C LEU A 278 -23.43 -7.53 -9.27
N ILE A 279 -24.59 -6.89 -9.30
CA ILE A 279 -25.34 -6.68 -10.56
C ILE A 279 -25.02 -5.28 -11.08
N GLN A 280 -24.48 -5.25 -12.29
CA GLN A 280 -24.31 -4.02 -13.07
C GLN A 280 -25.51 -3.82 -13.98
N SER A 281 -26.02 -2.58 -14.05
CA SER A 281 -27.07 -2.16 -15.00
C SER A 281 -26.68 -0.81 -15.58
N GLY A 282 -26.28 -0.78 -16.86
CA GLY A 282 -25.64 0.39 -17.47
C GLY A 282 -24.15 0.50 -17.13
N GLU A 283 -23.55 1.65 -17.47
CA GLU A 283 -22.09 1.83 -17.35
C GLU A 283 -21.60 1.98 -15.90
N ASP A 284 -22.40 2.60 -15.02
CA ASP A 284 -21.97 3.07 -13.70
C ASP A 284 -22.95 2.74 -12.56
N HIS A 285 -23.97 1.90 -12.82
CA HIS A 285 -24.97 1.53 -11.84
C HIS A 285 -24.74 0.12 -11.31
N PHE A 286 -24.50 0.01 -10.01
CA PHE A 286 -24.22 -1.24 -9.32
C PHE A 286 -25.19 -1.48 -8.17
N SER A 287 -25.60 -2.74 -8.02
CA SER A 287 -26.49 -3.17 -6.93
C SER A 287 -26.05 -4.52 -6.37
N ALA A 288 -26.57 -4.87 -5.22
CA ALA A 288 -26.28 -6.12 -4.56
C ALA A 288 -26.69 -7.33 -5.43
N TYR A 289 -25.82 -8.34 -5.50
CA TYR A 289 -26.19 -9.65 -6.03
C TYR A 289 -27.15 -10.35 -5.04
N PRO A 290 -28.16 -11.08 -5.50
CA PRO A 290 -29.10 -11.80 -4.62
C PRO A 290 -28.37 -12.68 -3.59
N GLY A 291 -28.63 -12.44 -2.32
CA GLY A 291 -28.01 -13.17 -1.21
C GLY A 291 -26.70 -12.57 -0.67
N PHE A 292 -26.15 -11.50 -1.28
CA PHE A 292 -24.97 -10.79 -0.79
C PHE A 292 -25.28 -9.38 -0.30
N ASP A 293 -24.76 -9.01 0.85
CA ASP A 293 -24.60 -7.60 1.27
C ASP A 293 -23.21 -7.09 0.81
N PRO A 294 -23.16 -6.21 -0.21
CA PRO A 294 -21.87 -5.79 -0.80
C PRO A 294 -20.98 -5.01 0.16
N LEU A 295 -21.50 -4.55 1.30
CA LEU A 295 -20.77 -3.77 2.29
C LEU A 295 -20.20 -4.60 3.46
N LYS A 296 -20.65 -5.88 3.60
CA LYS A 296 -20.30 -6.71 4.76
C LYS A 296 -19.88 -8.12 4.42
N ASP A 297 -20.41 -8.69 3.32
CA ASP A 297 -20.21 -10.10 3.05
C ASP A 297 -18.86 -10.38 2.38
N THR A 298 -18.40 -11.60 2.55
CA THR A 298 -17.19 -12.16 1.95
C THR A 298 -17.41 -13.64 1.63
N TYR A 299 -16.65 -14.20 0.69
CA TYR A 299 -16.59 -15.65 0.48
C TYR A 299 -15.82 -16.37 1.58
N TYR A 300 -14.94 -15.68 2.30
CA TYR A 300 -14.12 -16.32 3.33
C TYR A 300 -14.98 -16.94 4.42
N SER A 301 -14.58 -18.16 4.81
CA SER A 301 -15.24 -18.94 5.84
C SER A 301 -14.22 -19.81 6.56
N ARG A 302 -14.61 -20.34 7.70
CA ARG A 302 -13.81 -21.34 8.42
C ARG A 302 -13.59 -22.62 7.62
N ALA A 303 -14.54 -22.94 6.71
CA ALA A 303 -14.47 -24.16 5.89
C ALA A 303 -13.36 -24.10 4.82
N ILE A 304 -12.98 -22.88 4.38
CA ILE A 304 -11.93 -22.68 3.37
C ILE A 304 -10.70 -21.96 3.94
N GLN A 305 -10.63 -21.77 5.25
CA GLN A 305 -9.54 -21.04 5.90
C GLN A 305 -8.18 -21.67 5.65
N HIS A 306 -8.10 -22.99 5.71
CA HIS A 306 -6.88 -23.76 5.54
C HIS A 306 -6.95 -24.61 4.30
N VAL A 307 -5.87 -24.63 3.52
CA VAL A 307 -5.75 -25.44 2.31
C VAL A 307 -4.36 -26.05 2.21
N ARG A 308 -4.32 -27.30 1.73
CA ARG A 308 -3.07 -27.96 1.35
C ARG A 308 -2.83 -27.69 -0.13
N LEU A 309 -1.65 -27.20 -0.47
CA LEU A 309 -1.22 -26.91 -1.83
C LEU A 309 0.00 -27.78 -2.18
N PRO A 310 -0.21 -29.02 -2.67
CA PRO A 310 0.89 -29.94 -2.97
C PRO A 310 1.80 -29.44 -4.09
N GLY A 311 1.26 -28.72 -5.07
CA GLY A 311 2.01 -28.11 -6.19
C GLY A 311 2.85 -26.89 -5.81
N TYR A 312 2.80 -26.41 -4.56
CA TYR A 312 3.59 -25.24 -4.17
C TYR A 312 5.09 -25.48 -4.30
N PRO A 313 5.86 -24.52 -4.87
CA PRO A 313 7.29 -24.68 -5.14
C PRO A 313 8.12 -25.06 -3.90
N GLY A 314 8.78 -26.20 -3.94
CA GLY A 314 9.61 -26.72 -2.85
C GLY A 314 9.00 -27.88 -2.07
N GLY A 315 7.94 -28.51 -2.60
CA GLY A 315 7.37 -29.75 -2.08
C GLY A 315 6.08 -29.61 -1.28
N GLY A 316 5.24 -28.65 -1.68
CA GLY A 316 3.95 -28.43 -1.06
C GLY A 316 3.98 -27.51 0.16
N THR A 317 2.83 -26.99 0.54
CA THR A 317 2.63 -26.14 1.73
C THR A 317 1.21 -26.24 2.26
N GLU A 318 1.02 -25.86 3.54
CA GLU A 318 -0.30 -25.53 4.07
C GLU A 318 -0.44 -24.00 4.09
N ALA A 319 -1.48 -23.47 3.49
CA ALA A 319 -1.78 -22.06 3.44
C ALA A 319 -3.02 -21.73 4.28
N ASN A 320 -3.11 -20.49 4.75
CA ASN A 320 -4.15 -20.04 5.70
C ASN A 320 -4.65 -18.65 5.30
N LEU A 321 -5.93 -18.50 4.98
CA LEU A 321 -6.53 -17.21 4.63
C LEU A 321 -6.44 -16.17 5.76
N ALA A 322 -6.33 -16.61 7.02
CA ALA A 322 -6.15 -15.70 8.15
C ALA A 322 -4.78 -14.98 8.13
N ASP A 323 -3.80 -15.49 7.39
CA ASP A 323 -2.52 -14.81 7.19
C ASP A 323 -2.63 -13.65 6.17
N GLY A 324 -3.63 -13.64 5.30
CA GLY A 324 -4.06 -12.57 4.43
C GLY A 324 -2.90 -11.75 3.82
N ARG A 325 -2.91 -10.43 3.97
CA ARG A 325 -1.75 -9.54 3.77
C ARG A 325 -0.99 -9.41 5.08
N GLY A 326 -0.11 -10.37 5.35
CA GLY A 326 0.71 -10.42 6.56
C GLY A 326 2.13 -9.90 6.34
N ALA A 327 2.72 -9.31 7.39
CA ALA A 327 4.12 -8.92 7.39
C ALA A 327 4.75 -9.20 8.77
N GLU A 328 5.89 -9.90 8.77
CA GLU A 328 6.76 -10.06 9.94
C GLU A 328 8.14 -9.50 9.59
N PHE A 329 8.50 -8.34 10.18
CA PHE A 329 9.72 -7.60 9.83
C PHE A 329 10.45 -7.06 11.03
N PHE A 330 11.78 -7.09 10.95
CA PHE A 330 12.68 -6.40 11.84
C PHE A 330 13.41 -5.27 11.10
N PHE A 331 13.48 -4.11 11.73
CA PHE A 331 14.18 -2.92 11.24
C PHE A 331 15.20 -2.45 12.27
N LEU A 332 16.39 -2.06 11.81
CA LEU A 332 17.42 -1.40 12.61
C LEU A 332 18.02 -0.26 11.81
N GLY A 333 17.89 0.96 12.30
CA GLY A 333 18.38 2.14 11.58
C GLY A 333 18.98 3.19 12.47
N GLY A 334 19.55 4.19 11.85
CA GLY A 334 20.12 5.33 12.55
C GLY A 334 20.40 6.51 11.65
N ASN A 335 20.36 7.69 12.28
CA ASN A 335 20.67 8.98 11.68
C ASN A 335 21.75 9.64 12.50
N PHE A 336 22.79 10.12 11.84
CA PHE A 336 23.87 10.89 12.44
C PHE A 336 24.03 12.20 11.68
N GLU A 337 24.09 13.32 12.41
CA GLU A 337 24.34 14.66 11.85
C GLU A 337 25.40 15.36 12.68
N TYR A 338 26.36 16.03 12.00
CA TYR A 338 27.41 16.80 12.67
C TYR A 338 27.84 18.00 11.84
N GLU A 339 27.94 19.15 12.50
CA GLU A 339 28.41 20.41 11.90
C GLU A 339 29.80 20.81 12.44
N PHE A 340 30.75 21.07 11.54
CA PHE A 340 32.10 21.48 11.85
C PHE A 340 32.23 23.03 11.93
N ASP A 341 33.21 23.56 12.70
CA ASP A 341 33.49 25.01 12.86
C ASP A 341 33.70 25.74 11.55
N ASN A 342 34.12 25.08 10.50
CA ASN A 342 34.51 25.67 9.22
C ASN A 342 33.38 25.61 8.15
N GLY A 343 32.13 25.39 8.58
CA GLY A 343 30.97 25.37 7.74
C GLY A 343 30.84 24.09 6.86
N TRP A 344 31.55 23.01 7.18
CA TRP A 344 31.28 21.68 6.70
C TRP A 344 30.25 21.01 7.59
N SER A 345 29.39 20.17 6.99
CA SER A 345 28.52 19.28 7.74
C SER A 345 28.47 17.89 7.09
N ILE A 346 28.27 16.89 7.92
CA ILE A 346 28.04 15.51 7.48
C ILE A 346 26.68 15.06 8.02
N SER A 347 26.00 14.27 7.18
CA SER A 347 24.78 13.57 7.56
C SER A 347 24.86 12.14 7.02
N ASP A 348 24.56 11.16 7.85
CA ASP A 348 24.57 9.74 7.48
C ASP A 348 23.30 9.08 7.98
N ARG A 349 22.64 8.33 7.10
CA ARG A 349 21.41 7.59 7.41
C ARG A 349 21.58 6.17 6.94
N PHE A 350 21.27 5.22 7.79
CA PHE A 350 21.26 3.83 7.40
C PHE A 350 19.99 3.13 7.89
N LEU A 351 19.56 2.12 7.16
CA LEU A 351 18.52 1.21 7.56
C LEU A 351 18.86 -0.21 7.08
N PHE A 352 18.74 -1.15 7.99
CA PHE A 352 18.72 -2.58 7.73
C PHE A 352 17.33 -3.10 8.01
N ASP A 353 16.80 -3.94 7.12
CA ASP A 353 15.53 -4.64 7.29
C ASP A 353 15.65 -6.10 6.82
N GLU A 354 14.89 -6.97 7.48
CA GLU A 354 14.74 -8.38 7.09
C GLU A 354 13.39 -8.89 7.58
N GLY A 355 12.69 -9.62 6.72
CA GLY A 355 11.41 -10.22 7.11
C GLY A 355 10.69 -10.95 6.00
N VAL A 356 9.41 -11.21 6.25
CA VAL A 356 8.51 -11.94 5.38
C VAL A 356 7.27 -11.10 5.12
N ALA A 357 6.82 -11.09 3.86
CA ALA A 357 5.53 -10.54 3.46
C ALA A 357 4.74 -11.63 2.72
N ASP A 358 3.53 -11.90 3.21
CA ASP A 358 2.64 -12.93 2.68
C ASP A 358 1.41 -12.32 2.01
N THR A 359 0.87 -13.03 1.02
CA THR A 359 -0.47 -12.77 0.49
C THR A 359 -1.22 -14.08 0.35
N ASN A 360 -2.33 -14.22 1.07
CA ASN A 360 -3.25 -15.33 1.00
C ASN A 360 -4.63 -14.78 0.64
N ALA A 361 -5.16 -15.17 -0.52
CA ALA A 361 -6.34 -14.52 -1.09
C ALA A 361 -7.14 -15.45 -1.99
N LEU A 362 -8.41 -15.08 -2.21
CA LEU A 362 -9.23 -15.67 -3.26
C LEU A 362 -9.39 -14.67 -4.40
N PHE A 363 -9.20 -15.14 -5.63
CA PHE A 363 -9.46 -14.39 -6.86
C PHE A 363 -10.28 -15.21 -7.84
N SER A 364 -11.15 -14.55 -8.59
CA SER A 364 -11.95 -15.17 -9.62
C SER A 364 -11.91 -14.38 -10.92
N GLY A 365 -11.79 -15.10 -12.04
CA GLY A 365 -11.98 -14.55 -13.37
C GLY A 365 -13.40 -14.74 -13.92
N ASN A 366 -14.15 -15.73 -13.43
CA ASN A 366 -15.44 -16.15 -13.98
C ASN A 366 -16.62 -15.75 -13.11
N ASN A 367 -17.78 -15.55 -13.74
CA ASN A 367 -19.02 -15.26 -13.06
C ASN A 367 -19.63 -16.51 -12.42
N PRO A 368 -20.49 -16.36 -11.38
CA PRO A 368 -21.26 -17.47 -10.82
C PRO A 368 -22.17 -18.13 -11.85
N ALA A 369 -22.35 -19.47 -11.73
CA ALA A 369 -23.26 -20.25 -12.53
C ALA A 369 -24.10 -21.20 -11.64
N THR A 370 -25.10 -21.91 -12.19
CA THR A 370 -25.69 -23.05 -11.48
C THR A 370 -24.70 -24.23 -11.46
N LEU A 371 -24.82 -25.12 -10.49
CA LEU A 371 -23.96 -26.31 -10.45
C LEU A 371 -24.07 -27.13 -11.74
N ASP A 372 -25.31 -27.33 -12.25
CA ASP A 372 -25.52 -28.08 -13.49
C ASP A 372 -24.85 -27.43 -14.71
N ASP A 373 -24.91 -26.08 -14.83
CA ASP A 373 -24.20 -25.36 -15.89
C ASP A 373 -22.67 -25.48 -15.70
N MET A 374 -22.16 -25.33 -14.50
CA MET A 374 -20.74 -25.48 -14.18
C MET A 374 -20.23 -26.91 -14.51
N LEU A 375 -21.02 -27.93 -14.25
CA LEU A 375 -20.61 -29.30 -14.48
C LEU A 375 -20.73 -29.71 -15.96
N TYR A 376 -21.80 -29.32 -16.66
CA TYR A 376 -22.19 -29.96 -17.92
C TYR A 376 -22.23 -29.03 -19.13
N ALA A 377 -22.39 -27.73 -18.97
CA ALA A 377 -22.45 -26.79 -20.10
C ALA A 377 -21.03 -26.41 -20.56
N ALA A 378 -20.70 -26.83 -21.80
CA ALA A 378 -19.37 -26.56 -22.38
C ALA A 378 -19.13 -25.08 -22.74
N ASP A 379 -20.20 -24.30 -22.84
CA ASP A 379 -20.15 -22.84 -23.12
C ASP A 379 -20.17 -21.97 -21.85
N THR A 380 -20.28 -22.57 -20.67
CA THR A 380 -20.14 -21.86 -19.40
C THR A 380 -18.68 -21.50 -19.15
N PRO A 381 -18.32 -20.20 -18.99
CA PRO A 381 -16.96 -19.82 -18.66
C PRO A 381 -16.46 -20.51 -17.38
N GLY A 382 -15.37 -21.28 -17.49
CA GLY A 382 -14.85 -22.11 -16.40
C GLY A 382 -15.64 -23.40 -16.14
N GLY A 383 -16.59 -23.70 -16.98
CA GLY A 383 -17.38 -24.96 -16.93
C GLY A 383 -16.51 -26.18 -17.21
N LEU A 384 -16.87 -27.30 -16.57
CA LEU A 384 -16.08 -28.54 -16.60
C LEU A 384 -16.38 -29.41 -17.81
N GLY A 385 -17.51 -29.20 -18.54
CA GLY A 385 -17.88 -29.92 -19.74
C GLY A 385 -18.04 -31.44 -19.56
N LEU A 386 -18.43 -31.90 -18.37
CA LEU A 386 -18.57 -33.31 -18.04
C LEU A 386 -19.75 -33.94 -18.77
N PRO A 387 -19.77 -35.26 -19.00
CA PRO A 387 -20.92 -35.94 -19.59
C PRO A 387 -22.18 -35.70 -18.76
N ALA A 388 -23.28 -35.35 -19.41
CA ALA A 388 -24.53 -35.00 -18.75
C ALA A 388 -25.02 -36.09 -17.78
N GLY A 389 -25.24 -35.69 -16.51
CA GLY A 389 -25.73 -36.60 -15.46
C GLY A 389 -24.71 -37.63 -14.94
N SER A 390 -23.43 -37.51 -15.33
CA SER A 390 -22.37 -38.41 -14.86
C SER A 390 -21.79 -38.02 -13.51
N ALA A 391 -21.90 -36.74 -13.11
CA ALA A 391 -21.25 -36.19 -11.94
C ALA A 391 -22.05 -36.36 -10.65
N THR A 392 -21.30 -36.54 -9.56
CA THR A 392 -21.80 -36.47 -8.18
C THR A 392 -21.06 -35.33 -7.47
N ALA A 393 -21.82 -34.34 -6.97
CA ALA A 393 -21.30 -33.22 -6.21
C ALA A 393 -21.74 -33.25 -4.74
N THR A 394 -20.79 -33.05 -3.81
CA THR A 394 -21.06 -33.05 -2.37
C THR A 394 -20.37 -31.88 -1.70
N TYR A 395 -21.04 -31.30 -0.69
CA TYR A 395 -20.38 -30.32 0.16
C TYR A 395 -19.21 -30.97 0.94
N VAL A 396 -18.09 -30.28 1.07
CA VAL A 396 -17.06 -30.69 2.03
C VAL A 396 -17.69 -30.68 3.43
N GLY A 397 -17.67 -31.81 4.11
CA GLY A 397 -18.40 -32.03 5.36
C GLY A 397 -19.70 -32.84 5.19
N GLY A 398 -20.11 -33.11 3.96
CA GLY A 398 -21.20 -34.10 3.63
C GLY A 398 -22.48 -33.43 3.14
N GLY A 399 -23.25 -34.21 2.41
CA GLY A 399 -24.53 -33.82 1.80
C GLY A 399 -24.40 -33.50 0.30
N ALA A 400 -25.40 -33.98 -0.48
CA ALA A 400 -25.47 -33.73 -1.92
C ALA A 400 -25.75 -32.25 -2.22
N VAL A 401 -25.10 -31.70 -3.25
CA VAL A 401 -25.33 -30.34 -3.72
C VAL A 401 -26.42 -30.37 -4.79
N PRO A 402 -27.51 -29.58 -4.68
CA PRO A 402 -28.55 -29.47 -5.71
C PRO A 402 -27.97 -28.90 -7.02
N GLY A 403 -28.48 -29.36 -8.19
CA GLY A 403 -28.05 -28.93 -9.51
C GLY A 403 -28.31 -27.42 -9.78
N ASP A 404 -29.33 -26.85 -9.15
CA ASP A 404 -29.69 -25.44 -9.24
C ASP A 404 -28.95 -24.55 -8.21
N GLN A 405 -28.07 -25.12 -7.38
CA GLN A 405 -27.24 -24.36 -6.45
C GLN A 405 -26.33 -23.41 -7.23
N SER A 406 -26.36 -22.09 -6.88
CA SER A 406 -25.36 -21.14 -7.41
C SER A 406 -23.98 -21.45 -6.86
N VAL A 407 -23.01 -21.63 -7.73
CA VAL A 407 -21.61 -21.96 -7.43
C VAL A 407 -20.65 -21.02 -8.15
N ILE A 408 -19.41 -20.99 -7.69
CA ILE A 408 -18.31 -20.23 -8.31
C ILE A 408 -17.01 -21.01 -8.12
N ALA A 409 -16.09 -20.92 -9.09
CA ALA A 409 -14.70 -21.33 -8.90
C ALA A 409 -13.85 -20.11 -8.55
N GLN A 410 -13.13 -20.16 -7.42
CA GLN A 410 -12.24 -19.10 -6.96
C GLN A 410 -10.80 -19.59 -6.93
N GLY A 411 -9.88 -18.83 -7.51
CA GLY A 411 -8.47 -19.11 -7.40
C GLY A 411 -7.97 -18.84 -5.98
N TRP A 412 -7.51 -19.87 -5.29
CA TRP A 412 -6.86 -19.75 -4.00
C TRP A 412 -5.38 -19.41 -4.22
N TRP A 413 -4.95 -18.19 -3.84
CA TRP A 413 -3.62 -17.67 -4.08
C TRP A 413 -2.79 -17.65 -2.81
N HIS A 414 -1.56 -18.16 -2.91
CA HIS A 414 -0.56 -18.12 -1.83
C HIS A 414 0.76 -17.60 -2.35
N ILE A 415 1.17 -16.48 -1.85
CA ILE A 415 2.44 -15.81 -2.17
C ILE A 415 3.24 -15.64 -0.88
N HIS A 416 4.51 -16.03 -0.91
CA HIS A 416 5.45 -15.90 0.22
C HIS A 416 6.72 -15.21 -0.25
N LYS A 417 6.99 -14.01 0.25
CA LYS A 417 8.18 -13.22 -0.07
C LYS A 417 9.05 -13.04 1.17
N ARG A 418 10.28 -13.53 1.12
CA ARG A 418 11.32 -13.17 2.10
C ARG A 418 12.16 -12.04 1.53
N LEU A 419 12.16 -10.91 2.21
CA LEU A 419 12.80 -9.68 1.80
C LEU A 419 13.91 -9.29 2.79
N LYS A 420 14.99 -8.72 2.28
CA LYS A 420 16.08 -8.19 3.08
C LYS A 420 16.72 -7.02 2.37
N SER A 421 17.00 -5.95 3.08
CA SER A 421 17.70 -4.80 2.52
C SER A 421 18.63 -4.14 3.55
N ILE A 422 19.65 -3.47 3.04
CA ILE A 422 20.51 -2.54 3.77
C ILE A 422 20.80 -1.35 2.89
N ASN A 423 20.44 -0.17 3.36
CA ASN A 423 20.71 1.08 2.65
C ASN A 423 21.51 2.05 3.52
N ASN A 424 22.25 2.93 2.84
CA ASN A 424 22.99 4.02 3.46
C ASN A 424 22.99 5.24 2.53
N ASP A 425 22.71 6.41 3.08
CA ASP A 425 22.74 7.72 2.41
C ASP A 425 23.69 8.65 3.17
N PHE A 426 24.93 8.74 2.69
CA PHE A 426 25.95 9.62 3.25
C PHE A 426 26.00 10.94 2.48
N ARG A 427 26.01 12.05 3.21
CA ARG A 427 26.06 13.43 2.67
C ARG A 427 27.19 14.22 3.28
N LEU A 428 27.89 14.96 2.45
CA LEU A 428 28.90 15.94 2.82
C LEU A 428 28.47 17.30 2.27
N SER A 429 28.19 18.25 3.13
CA SER A 429 27.73 19.59 2.75
C SER A 429 28.73 20.66 3.13
N LYS A 430 28.75 21.77 2.38
CA LYS A 430 29.61 22.93 2.60
C LYS A 430 28.85 24.20 2.25
N GLU A 431 28.80 25.12 3.18
CA GLU A 431 28.47 26.50 2.86
C GLU A 431 29.67 27.14 2.14
N LEU A 432 29.54 27.42 0.84
CA LEU A 432 30.61 28.00 0.02
C LEU A 432 30.71 29.49 0.21
N PHE A 433 29.58 30.17 0.35
CA PHE A 433 29.42 31.58 0.68
C PHE A 433 28.02 31.78 1.26
N GLU A 434 27.76 32.93 1.88
CA GLU A 434 26.50 33.19 2.58
C GLU A 434 25.26 32.83 1.76
N GLY A 435 24.48 31.92 2.30
CA GLY A 435 23.23 31.41 1.70
C GLY A 435 23.38 30.40 0.55
N ASN A 436 24.65 29.98 0.23
CA ASN A 436 24.85 28.90 -0.76
C ASN A 436 25.40 27.65 -0.09
N ILE A 437 24.69 26.54 -0.24
CA ILE A 437 25.10 25.26 0.33
C ILE A 437 25.20 24.22 -0.78
N LEU A 438 26.41 23.69 -0.96
CA LEU A 438 26.69 22.59 -1.88
C LEU A 438 26.78 21.29 -1.11
N THR A 439 26.05 20.26 -1.56
CA THR A 439 26.01 18.93 -0.96
C THR A 439 26.42 17.87 -2.00
N LEU A 440 27.37 17.02 -1.61
CA LEU A 440 27.72 15.79 -2.30
C LEU A 440 27.14 14.61 -1.51
N GLY A 441 26.41 13.72 -2.17
CA GLY A 441 25.82 12.54 -1.55
C GLY A 441 26.23 11.25 -2.25
N LEU A 442 26.38 10.20 -1.45
CA LEU A 442 26.59 8.83 -1.87
C LEU A 442 25.50 7.95 -1.29
N TYR A 443 24.71 7.32 -2.15
CA TYR A 443 23.67 6.37 -1.76
C TYR A 443 24.02 4.96 -2.23
N VAL A 444 23.87 4.00 -1.34
CA VAL A 444 24.04 2.57 -1.64
C VAL A 444 22.88 1.81 -1.01
N ASN A 445 22.26 0.93 -1.78
CA ASN A 445 21.24 0.02 -1.27
C ASN A 445 21.47 -1.38 -1.85
N HIS A 446 21.65 -2.36 -0.98
CA HIS A 446 21.76 -3.77 -1.36
C HIS A 446 20.55 -4.52 -0.81
N TYR A 447 19.82 -5.25 -1.68
CA TYR A 447 18.60 -5.95 -1.31
C TYR A 447 18.43 -7.28 -2.03
N THR A 448 17.69 -8.18 -1.38
CA THR A 448 17.42 -9.53 -1.88
C THR A 448 15.94 -9.87 -1.71
N MET A 449 15.46 -10.76 -2.57
CA MET A 449 14.12 -11.31 -2.55
C MET A 449 14.18 -12.82 -2.81
N ASP A 450 13.59 -13.62 -1.90
CA ASP A 450 13.20 -15.01 -2.17
C ASP A 450 11.68 -15.03 -2.27
N ASP A 451 11.16 -15.47 -3.41
CA ASP A 451 9.75 -15.32 -3.75
C ASP A 451 9.18 -16.61 -4.32
N LYS A 452 8.04 -17.02 -3.79
CA LYS A 452 7.33 -18.22 -4.23
C LYS A 452 5.85 -17.94 -4.33
N TRP A 453 5.27 -18.29 -5.46
CA TRP A 453 3.85 -18.15 -5.76
C TRP A 453 3.23 -19.50 -6.10
N ALA A 454 2.01 -19.74 -5.61
CA ALA A 454 1.08 -20.71 -6.11
C ALA A 454 -0.24 -20.01 -6.37
N LEU A 455 -0.53 -19.68 -7.62
CA LEU A 455 -1.71 -18.97 -8.06
C LEU A 455 -2.63 -19.91 -8.85
N GLY A 456 -3.92 -19.57 -8.90
CA GLY A 456 -4.86 -20.30 -9.72
C GLY A 456 -5.23 -21.71 -9.20
N ASN A 457 -5.02 -21.99 -7.91
CA ASN A 457 -5.56 -23.20 -7.30
C ASN A 457 -7.08 -23.06 -7.23
N GLN A 458 -7.78 -23.51 -8.27
CA GLN A 458 -9.22 -23.27 -8.44
C GLN A 458 -10.04 -24.10 -7.45
N MET A 459 -10.74 -23.45 -6.54
CA MET A 459 -11.65 -24.10 -5.59
C MET A 459 -13.09 -23.90 -6.00
N LEU A 460 -13.81 -24.99 -6.22
CA LEU A 460 -15.25 -24.95 -6.43
C LEU A 460 -15.98 -24.80 -5.10
N MET A 461 -16.83 -23.77 -5.00
CA MET A 461 -17.55 -23.46 -3.78
C MET A 461 -18.95 -22.87 -4.04
N THR A 462 -19.75 -22.80 -3.02
CA THR A 462 -21.04 -22.10 -3.10
C THR A 462 -20.85 -20.62 -3.39
N ASN A 463 -21.66 -20.05 -4.26
CA ASN A 463 -21.75 -18.61 -4.46
C ASN A 463 -22.67 -18.02 -3.38
N ALA A 464 -22.14 -17.90 -2.17
CA ALA A 464 -22.83 -17.41 -0.98
C ALA A 464 -21.82 -16.77 -0.01
N PRO A 465 -22.27 -15.87 0.86
CA PRO A 465 -21.44 -15.43 1.98
C PRO A 465 -20.96 -16.61 2.82
N ASN A 466 -19.70 -16.54 3.29
CA ASN A 466 -19.04 -17.60 4.05
C ASN A 466 -19.14 -18.97 3.31
N ALA A 467 -18.57 -19.01 2.13
CA ALA A 467 -18.70 -20.10 1.16
C ALA A 467 -18.31 -21.48 1.70
N THR A 468 -18.98 -22.50 1.21
CA THR A 468 -18.69 -23.91 1.50
C THR A 468 -18.09 -24.56 0.25
N PRO A 469 -16.93 -25.23 0.35
CA PRO A 469 -16.30 -25.91 -0.78
C PRO A 469 -17.09 -27.17 -1.17
N ILE A 470 -16.96 -27.56 -2.46
CA ILE A 470 -17.73 -28.61 -3.09
C ILE A 470 -16.76 -29.61 -3.75
N THR A 471 -16.91 -30.89 -3.46
CA THR A 471 -16.18 -31.96 -4.12
C THR A 471 -16.99 -32.51 -5.27
N VAL A 472 -16.31 -32.86 -6.37
CA VAL A 472 -16.92 -33.42 -7.59
C VAL A 472 -16.19 -34.69 -8.04
N SER A 473 -16.93 -35.75 -8.31
CA SER A 473 -16.48 -36.93 -9.02
C SER A 473 -17.47 -37.24 -10.14
N TYR A 474 -17.04 -37.95 -11.17
CA TYR A 474 -17.92 -38.35 -12.27
C TYR A 474 -17.55 -39.72 -12.83
N VAL A 475 -18.46 -40.33 -13.58
CA VAL A 475 -18.24 -41.61 -14.27
C VAL A 475 -17.92 -41.31 -15.73
N ASP A 476 -16.75 -41.74 -16.20
CA ASP A 476 -16.32 -41.55 -17.59
C ASP A 476 -17.01 -42.55 -18.54
N ALA A 477 -16.73 -42.46 -19.87
CA ALA A 477 -17.32 -43.30 -20.89
C ALA A 477 -16.95 -44.78 -20.73
N ASP A 478 -15.85 -45.10 -20.06
CA ASP A 478 -15.34 -46.45 -19.81
C ASP A 478 -15.88 -47.05 -18.50
N GLY A 479 -16.65 -46.25 -17.74
CA GLY A 479 -17.25 -46.65 -16.46
C GLY A 479 -16.32 -46.44 -15.24
N ASN A 480 -15.19 -45.76 -15.37
CA ASN A 480 -14.31 -45.44 -14.26
C ASN A 480 -14.83 -44.23 -13.49
N VAL A 481 -14.65 -44.23 -12.18
CA VAL A 481 -14.93 -43.04 -11.34
C VAL A 481 -13.68 -42.14 -11.34
N ARG A 482 -13.85 -40.95 -11.88
CA ARG A 482 -12.81 -39.92 -11.89
C ARG A 482 -13.05 -38.88 -10.79
N GLN A 483 -12.00 -38.47 -10.13
CA GLN A 483 -12.03 -37.38 -9.13
C GLN A 483 -11.68 -36.07 -9.83
N ARG A 484 -12.68 -35.19 -10.00
CA ARG A 484 -12.47 -33.87 -10.63
C ARG A 484 -11.98 -32.82 -9.64
N THR A 485 -12.23 -33.00 -8.34
CA THR A 485 -11.68 -32.20 -7.26
C THR A 485 -10.99 -33.10 -6.24
N ASP A 486 -10.08 -32.50 -5.49
CA ASP A 486 -9.57 -33.10 -4.26
C ASP A 486 -10.62 -33.10 -3.12
N ASP A 487 -10.22 -33.56 -1.94
CA ASP A 487 -11.08 -33.64 -0.75
C ASP A 487 -11.37 -32.25 -0.11
N GLN A 488 -10.71 -31.19 -0.58
CA GLN A 488 -10.90 -29.80 -0.15
C GLN A 488 -11.75 -28.98 -1.13
N GLY A 489 -12.08 -29.52 -2.31
CA GLY A 489 -12.82 -28.86 -3.38
C GLY A 489 -11.93 -28.16 -4.42
N LEU A 490 -10.61 -28.40 -4.41
CA LEU A 490 -9.69 -27.87 -5.42
C LEU A 490 -9.82 -28.66 -6.73
N LEU A 491 -10.01 -27.93 -7.84
CA LEU A 491 -10.11 -28.46 -9.21
C LEU A 491 -8.73 -28.69 -9.84
N ASP A 492 -7.72 -27.97 -9.32
CA ASP A 492 -6.33 -28.04 -9.77
C ASP A 492 -5.38 -27.45 -8.72
N TYR A 493 -4.09 -27.74 -8.85
CA TYR A 493 -3.04 -27.31 -7.94
C TYR A 493 -2.08 -26.32 -8.60
N GLY A 494 -2.55 -25.10 -8.83
CA GLY A 494 -1.75 -23.99 -9.32
C GLY A 494 -1.58 -24.00 -10.84
N THR A 495 -2.37 -23.19 -11.51
CA THR A 495 -2.21 -22.96 -12.94
C THR A 495 -1.03 -22.05 -13.25
N PHE A 496 -0.52 -21.33 -12.25
CA PHE A 496 0.61 -20.42 -12.38
C PHE A 496 1.46 -20.42 -11.12
N ASN A 497 2.64 -21.03 -11.18
CA ASN A 497 3.58 -21.12 -10.07
C ASN A 497 4.87 -20.35 -10.39
N ILE A 498 5.48 -19.73 -9.39
CA ILE A 498 6.77 -19.06 -9.49
C ILE A 498 7.66 -19.48 -8.32
N ALA A 499 8.93 -19.67 -8.59
CA ALA A 499 9.97 -19.73 -7.59
C ALA A 499 11.18 -18.93 -8.11
N GLN A 500 11.56 -17.89 -7.39
CA GLN A 500 12.65 -17.02 -7.84
C GLN A 500 13.48 -16.48 -6.69
N HIS A 501 14.72 -16.12 -7.01
CA HIS A 501 15.67 -15.51 -6.09
C HIS A 501 16.34 -14.31 -6.75
N GLY A 502 15.99 -13.12 -6.28
CA GLY A 502 16.51 -11.84 -6.76
C GLY A 502 17.54 -11.24 -5.81
N ARG A 503 18.53 -10.58 -6.37
CA ARG A 503 19.44 -9.69 -5.64
C ARG A 503 19.80 -8.48 -6.49
N ALA A 504 19.89 -7.31 -5.85
CA ALA A 504 20.32 -6.10 -6.54
C ALA A 504 21.15 -5.21 -5.64
N THR A 505 21.93 -4.34 -6.28
CA THR A 505 22.63 -3.23 -5.63
C THR A 505 22.38 -1.96 -6.44
N ASN A 506 21.80 -0.97 -5.79
CA ASN A 506 21.68 0.38 -6.32
C ASN A 506 22.84 1.21 -5.75
N THR A 507 23.58 1.90 -6.61
CA THR A 507 24.64 2.82 -6.21
C THR A 507 24.42 4.15 -6.90
N ALA A 508 24.31 5.23 -6.15
CA ALA A 508 24.14 6.55 -6.71
C ALA A 508 25.10 7.59 -6.13
N LEU A 509 25.58 8.47 -7.01
CA LEU A 509 26.28 9.69 -6.64
C LEU A 509 25.40 10.88 -7.03
N TYR A 510 25.23 11.84 -6.13
CA TYR A 510 24.45 13.03 -6.41
C TYR A 510 25.10 14.30 -5.90
N LEU A 511 24.83 15.40 -6.59
CA LEU A 511 25.26 16.75 -6.23
C LEU A 511 24.03 17.63 -6.17
N SER A 512 23.93 18.41 -5.12
CA SER A 512 22.84 19.39 -4.90
C SER A 512 23.43 20.73 -4.52
N ASP A 513 22.99 21.79 -5.17
CA ASP A 513 23.30 23.17 -4.87
C ASP A 513 22.03 23.94 -4.48
N SER A 514 22.00 24.50 -3.29
CA SER A 514 20.91 25.33 -2.77
C SER A 514 21.41 26.74 -2.54
N TRP A 515 20.76 27.72 -3.13
CA TRP A 515 21.22 29.10 -3.08
C TRP A 515 20.10 30.08 -2.73
N ARG A 516 20.24 30.74 -1.57
CA ARG A 516 19.36 31.81 -1.09
C ARG A 516 19.91 33.17 -1.51
N ILE A 517 19.17 33.89 -2.36
CA ILE A 517 19.54 35.22 -2.86
C ILE A 517 18.38 36.18 -2.57
N GLY A 518 18.48 36.92 -1.48
CA GLY A 518 17.40 37.82 -1.08
C GLY A 518 16.09 37.05 -0.84
N LYS A 519 15.11 37.30 -1.70
CA LYS A 519 13.79 36.62 -1.64
C LYS A 519 13.70 35.34 -2.48
N TRP A 520 14.74 34.97 -3.17
CA TRP A 520 14.82 33.77 -3.98
C TRP A 520 15.48 32.62 -3.20
N LEU A 521 14.91 31.45 -3.33
CA LEU A 521 15.56 30.18 -3.07
C LEU A 521 15.63 29.41 -4.39
N LEU A 522 16.85 29.15 -4.84
CA LEU A 522 17.14 28.37 -6.05
C LEU A 522 17.73 27.04 -5.62
N ASP A 523 17.31 25.96 -6.25
CA ASP A 523 17.90 24.64 -6.05
C ASP A 523 18.12 23.92 -7.38
N LEU A 524 19.29 23.31 -7.52
CA LEU A 524 19.66 22.50 -8.66
C LEU A 524 20.34 21.23 -8.16
N SER A 525 19.81 20.07 -8.56
CA SER A 525 20.36 18.80 -8.13
C SER A 525 20.42 17.79 -9.28
N GLY A 526 21.46 16.98 -9.29
CA GLY A 526 21.65 15.90 -10.24
C GLY A 526 22.12 14.62 -9.56
N ARG A 527 21.66 13.47 -10.05
CA ARG A 527 21.98 12.12 -9.58
C ARG A 527 22.35 11.25 -10.76
N ILE A 528 23.37 10.45 -10.59
CA ILE A 528 23.65 9.32 -11.48
C ILE A 528 23.57 8.05 -10.67
N GLU A 529 22.74 7.11 -11.09
CA GLU A 529 22.47 5.86 -10.39
C GLU A 529 22.66 4.67 -11.30
N ASN A 530 23.24 3.62 -10.77
CA ASN A 530 23.37 2.30 -11.39
C ASN A 530 22.62 1.28 -10.53
N GLN A 531 21.80 0.45 -11.19
CA GLN A 531 21.24 -0.77 -10.62
C GLN A 531 21.91 -1.98 -11.30
N ASP A 532 22.61 -2.78 -10.50
CA ASP A 532 23.14 -4.11 -10.90
C ASP A 532 22.31 -5.18 -10.21
N ALA A 533 21.50 -5.89 -10.99
CA ALA A 533 20.55 -6.88 -10.50
C ALA A 533 20.73 -8.23 -11.19
N THR A 534 20.42 -9.29 -10.45
CA THR A 534 20.34 -10.66 -10.95
C THR A 534 19.08 -11.29 -10.37
N ASN A 535 18.27 -11.91 -11.21
CA ASN A 535 17.17 -12.77 -10.80
C ASN A 535 17.36 -14.18 -11.33
N ASN A 536 17.29 -15.19 -10.48
CA ASN A 536 17.30 -16.59 -10.85
C ASN A 536 15.86 -17.09 -10.72
N VAL A 537 15.25 -17.47 -11.83
CA VAL A 537 13.87 -17.92 -11.94
C VAL A 537 13.87 -19.41 -12.22
N CYS A 538 13.14 -20.18 -11.44
CA CYS A 538 13.02 -21.63 -11.66
C CYS A 538 12.32 -21.91 -12.98
N ASN A 539 12.83 -22.90 -13.72
CA ASN A 539 12.14 -23.46 -14.86
C ASN A 539 11.05 -24.41 -14.34
N PHE A 540 9.83 -24.20 -14.78
CA PHE A 540 8.68 -25.05 -14.45
C PHE A 540 8.40 -25.97 -15.63
N GLN A 541 8.14 -27.22 -15.33
CA GLN A 541 7.50 -28.12 -16.25
C GLN A 541 6.10 -27.60 -16.47
N ASN A 542 5.70 -27.37 -17.71
CA ASN A 542 4.44 -26.79 -18.11
C ASN A 542 3.96 -27.42 -19.42
N ASP A 543 2.88 -26.93 -20.01
CA ASP A 543 2.19 -27.42 -21.20
C ASP A 543 3.05 -27.41 -22.50
N GLU A 544 4.32 -27.10 -22.39
CA GLU A 544 5.26 -27.19 -23.51
C GLU A 544 5.95 -28.55 -23.51
N ASP A 545 6.01 -29.17 -24.64
CA ASP A 545 6.85 -30.31 -24.92
C ASP A 545 8.32 -29.84 -25.05
N ALA A 546 8.95 -29.64 -23.89
CA ALA A 546 10.27 -29.04 -23.79
C ALA A 546 11.38 -29.96 -24.32
N ASP A 547 11.18 -31.27 -24.36
CA ASP A 547 12.12 -32.26 -24.87
C ASP A 547 11.80 -32.73 -26.32
N GLY A 548 10.64 -32.35 -26.85
CA GLY A 548 10.24 -32.61 -28.24
C GLY A 548 9.73 -34.03 -28.49
N ASP A 549 9.27 -34.74 -27.48
CA ASP A 549 8.78 -36.10 -27.56
C ASP A 549 7.29 -36.19 -27.96
N GLY A 550 6.59 -35.05 -28.00
CA GLY A 550 5.16 -34.95 -28.36
C GLY A 550 4.22 -35.13 -27.17
N VAL A 551 4.74 -35.11 -25.94
CA VAL A 551 3.98 -35.17 -24.69
C VAL A 551 4.22 -33.88 -23.92
N THR A 552 3.20 -33.31 -23.32
CA THR A 552 3.34 -32.12 -22.45
C THR A 552 4.01 -32.50 -21.12
N ASP A 553 4.91 -31.64 -20.63
CA ASP A 553 5.77 -31.87 -19.46
C ASP A 553 5.09 -31.61 -18.08
N PHE A 554 3.77 -31.63 -18.01
CA PHE A 554 3.08 -31.55 -16.72
C PHE A 554 3.32 -32.77 -15.84
N VAL A 555 3.28 -32.56 -14.55
CA VAL A 555 3.47 -33.62 -13.56
C VAL A 555 2.13 -34.10 -13.02
N ASP A 556 1.85 -35.38 -13.15
CA ASP A 556 0.86 -36.11 -12.36
C ASP A 556 1.49 -36.41 -11.01
N LEU A 557 0.99 -35.77 -9.94
CA LEU A 557 1.67 -35.78 -8.61
C LEU A 557 1.56 -37.14 -7.91
N ASP A 558 0.47 -37.89 -8.09
CA ASP A 558 0.25 -39.18 -7.44
C ASP A 558 0.40 -40.38 -8.41
N GLY A 559 0.46 -40.13 -9.72
CA GLY A 559 0.61 -41.13 -10.78
C GLY A 559 -0.67 -41.90 -11.07
N ASP A 560 -1.84 -41.44 -10.60
CA ASP A 560 -3.16 -42.01 -10.89
C ASP A 560 -3.97 -41.14 -11.86
N PRO A 561 -4.08 -41.45 -13.13
CA PRO A 561 -4.79 -40.63 -14.11
C PRO A 561 -6.29 -40.47 -13.83
N LEU A 562 -6.83 -41.10 -12.77
CA LEU A 562 -8.21 -40.92 -12.34
C LEU A 562 -8.41 -39.79 -11.34
N THR A 563 -7.33 -39.22 -10.79
CA THR A 563 -7.32 -38.03 -9.96
C THR A 563 -6.96 -36.82 -10.78
N GLU A 564 -7.96 -36.22 -11.49
CA GLU A 564 -7.73 -35.21 -12.53
C GLU A 564 -7.20 -33.87 -11.99
N TYR A 565 -7.44 -33.56 -10.70
CA TYR A 565 -7.05 -32.30 -10.04
C TYR A 565 -5.52 -32.14 -9.89
N ASP A 566 -4.75 -33.22 -10.01
CA ASP A 566 -3.29 -33.22 -9.86
C ASP A 566 -2.50 -33.81 -11.04
N ASN A 567 -3.17 -34.09 -12.15
CA ASN A 567 -2.57 -34.62 -13.37
C ASN A 567 -1.79 -33.57 -14.18
N HIS A 568 -2.02 -32.27 -13.93
CA HIS A 568 -1.44 -31.17 -14.71
C HIS A 568 -0.87 -30.09 -13.77
N VAL A 569 0.13 -30.45 -12.95
CA VAL A 569 0.70 -29.53 -11.98
C VAL A 569 2.04 -28.96 -12.47
N PRO A 570 2.18 -27.63 -12.58
CA PRO A 570 3.47 -27.03 -12.89
C PRO A 570 4.43 -27.19 -11.71
N VAL A 571 5.50 -27.94 -11.90
CA VAL A 571 6.50 -28.24 -10.86
C VAL A 571 7.84 -27.61 -11.23
N CYS A 572 8.47 -26.92 -10.27
CA CYS A 572 9.83 -26.43 -10.42
C CYS A 572 10.81 -27.59 -10.56
N ASP A 573 11.52 -27.69 -11.70
CA ASP A 573 12.43 -28.80 -12.04
C ASP A 573 13.79 -28.74 -11.29
N GLY A 574 14.01 -27.69 -10.51
CA GLY A 574 15.25 -27.44 -9.77
C GLY A 574 16.34 -26.79 -10.60
N THR A 575 16.10 -26.50 -11.89
CA THR A 575 16.99 -25.67 -12.70
C THR A 575 16.53 -24.21 -12.69
N TYR A 576 17.43 -23.27 -12.99
CA TYR A 576 17.15 -21.85 -12.88
C TYR A 576 17.67 -21.08 -14.08
N ALA A 577 16.82 -20.33 -14.75
CA ALA A 577 17.22 -19.30 -15.69
C ALA A 577 17.77 -18.12 -14.92
N ARG A 578 18.97 -17.66 -15.30
CA ARG A 578 19.63 -16.51 -14.68
C ARG A 578 19.51 -15.29 -15.56
N ILE A 579 18.79 -14.30 -15.08
CA ILE A 579 18.55 -13.04 -15.77
C ILE A 579 19.40 -11.96 -15.10
N ARG A 580 20.13 -11.16 -15.90
CA ARG A 580 20.95 -10.03 -15.41
C ARG A 580 20.42 -8.74 -15.97
N TYR A 581 20.35 -7.74 -15.10
CA TYR A 581 19.98 -6.38 -15.44
C TYR A 581 21.02 -5.43 -14.87
N ASP A 582 21.66 -4.63 -15.74
CA ASP A 582 22.63 -3.60 -15.36
C ASP A 582 22.32 -2.34 -16.14
N LYS A 583 21.85 -1.31 -15.45
CA LYS A 583 21.45 -0.04 -16.05
C LYS A 583 21.92 1.13 -15.21
N THR A 584 22.41 2.16 -15.92
CA THR A 584 22.75 3.45 -15.34
C THR A 584 21.84 4.53 -15.88
N HIS A 585 21.31 5.37 -15.01
CA HIS A 585 20.42 6.46 -15.37
C HIS A 585 20.78 7.78 -14.67
N PRO A 586 20.86 8.92 -15.42
CA PRO A 586 20.94 10.25 -14.83
C PRO A 586 19.54 10.81 -14.55
N SER A 587 19.35 11.35 -13.36
CA SER A 587 18.16 12.11 -12.95
C SER A 587 18.56 13.51 -12.53
N TRP A 588 17.70 14.50 -12.69
CA TRP A 588 17.97 15.86 -12.22
C TRP A 588 16.68 16.61 -11.90
N THR A 589 16.82 17.65 -11.08
CA THR A 589 15.76 18.56 -10.70
C THR A 589 16.29 19.97 -10.57
N ALA A 590 15.48 20.95 -10.98
CA ALA A 590 15.77 22.38 -10.80
C ALA A 590 14.51 23.09 -10.31
N GLY A 591 14.62 23.85 -9.24
CA GLY A 591 13.54 24.59 -8.63
C GLY A 591 13.92 26.03 -8.33
N ALA A 592 12.92 26.90 -8.33
CA ALA A 592 13.03 28.28 -7.89
C ALA A 592 11.79 28.67 -7.11
N ASN A 593 11.97 29.26 -5.94
CA ASN A 593 10.90 29.86 -5.16
C ASN A 593 11.19 31.34 -4.94
N TYR A 594 10.16 32.15 -5.02
CA TYR A 594 10.20 33.59 -4.71
C TYR A 594 9.24 33.93 -3.58
N SER A 595 9.76 34.35 -2.44
CA SER A 595 8.97 34.82 -1.29
C SER A 595 8.62 36.29 -1.45
N PHE A 596 7.37 36.60 -1.84
CA PHE A 596 6.89 37.99 -1.93
C PHE A 596 6.88 38.64 -0.56
N THR A 597 6.39 37.88 0.43
CA THR A 597 6.31 38.24 1.86
C THR A 597 6.60 37.03 2.72
N GLU A 598 6.65 37.15 4.02
CA GLU A 598 6.74 36.06 5.00
C GLU A 598 5.47 35.15 5.00
N ARG A 599 4.43 35.51 4.24
CA ARG A 599 3.14 34.81 4.18
C ARG A 599 2.74 34.38 2.77
N MET A 600 3.58 34.66 1.77
CA MET A 600 3.22 34.44 0.37
C MET A 600 4.44 34.15 -0.49
N SER A 601 4.39 33.06 -1.23
CA SER A 601 5.41 32.69 -2.21
C SER A 601 4.82 32.09 -3.49
N ALA A 602 5.65 32.05 -4.53
CA ALA A 602 5.36 31.28 -5.74
C ALA A 602 6.62 30.55 -6.18
N TYR A 603 6.44 29.39 -6.78
CA TYR A 603 7.55 28.57 -7.23
C TYR A 603 7.32 27.94 -8.61
N GLY A 604 8.41 27.52 -9.22
CA GLY A 604 8.41 26.66 -10.39
C GLY A 604 9.49 25.60 -10.28
N ARG A 605 9.20 24.41 -10.81
CA ARG A 605 10.12 23.27 -10.80
C ARG A 605 10.03 22.48 -12.08
N VAL A 606 11.16 21.92 -12.50
CA VAL A 606 11.23 20.91 -13.54
C VAL A 606 12.13 19.77 -13.06
N ASN A 607 11.72 18.55 -13.34
CA ASN A 607 12.54 17.38 -13.04
C ASN A 607 12.37 16.28 -14.08
N THR A 608 13.39 15.44 -14.20
CA THR A 608 13.34 14.20 -14.96
C THR A 608 13.98 13.09 -14.12
N GLY A 609 13.38 11.90 -14.20
CA GLY A 609 13.84 10.73 -13.48
C GLY A 609 13.56 9.45 -14.24
N GLY A 610 14.08 8.35 -13.74
CA GLY A 610 13.84 7.01 -14.23
C GLY A 610 13.42 6.08 -13.11
N HIS A 611 12.71 5.03 -13.47
CA HIS A 611 12.36 3.94 -12.58
C HIS A 611 12.98 2.65 -13.11
N PHE A 612 13.83 2.00 -12.31
CA PHE A 612 14.43 0.74 -12.64
C PHE A 612 13.42 -0.40 -12.56
N LEU A 613 13.74 -1.51 -13.24
CA LEU A 613 12.88 -2.68 -13.25
C LEU A 613 12.90 -3.40 -11.89
N ASP A 614 11.73 -3.84 -11.45
CA ASP A 614 11.56 -4.77 -10.34
C ASP A 614 11.97 -6.20 -10.71
N PHE A 615 12.04 -7.09 -9.73
CA PHE A 615 12.45 -8.48 -9.97
C PHE A 615 11.40 -9.30 -10.69
N ASP A 616 10.13 -9.16 -10.30
CA ASP A 616 9.10 -10.12 -10.61
C ASP A 616 8.29 -9.78 -11.88
N ASN A 617 8.06 -8.52 -12.19
CA ASN A 617 7.43 -8.13 -13.47
C ASN A 617 8.44 -7.70 -14.52
N GLY A 618 9.39 -6.83 -14.14
CA GLY A 618 10.33 -6.24 -15.07
C GLY A 618 11.44 -7.21 -15.48
N ILE A 619 12.25 -7.67 -14.51
CA ILE A 619 13.44 -8.49 -14.82
C ILE A 619 13.03 -9.90 -15.21
N ARG A 620 12.07 -10.53 -14.53
CA ARG A 620 11.56 -11.86 -14.88
C ARG A 620 10.93 -11.89 -16.28
N GLY A 621 10.11 -10.89 -16.60
CA GLY A 621 9.45 -10.79 -17.91
C GLY A 621 10.39 -10.55 -19.09
N SER A 622 11.69 -10.35 -18.85
CA SER A 622 12.68 -10.05 -19.88
C SER A 622 13.50 -11.27 -20.35
N THR A 623 12.99 -12.49 -20.18
CA THR A 623 13.68 -13.75 -20.49
C THR A 623 14.22 -13.84 -21.92
N ASP A 624 13.58 -13.18 -22.90
CA ASP A 624 13.95 -13.23 -24.32
C ASP A 624 15.04 -12.23 -24.74
N GLY A 625 15.72 -11.59 -23.79
CA GLY A 625 16.77 -10.59 -24.08
C GLY A 625 16.23 -9.21 -24.51
N ASN A 626 14.94 -9.06 -24.67
CA ASN A 626 14.26 -7.79 -24.91
C ASN A 626 13.81 -7.18 -23.58
N PHE A 627 14.77 -6.62 -22.84
CA PHE A 627 14.44 -5.90 -21.62
C PHE A 627 13.42 -4.78 -21.95
N PRO A 628 12.29 -4.70 -21.22
CA PRO A 628 11.43 -3.55 -21.32
C PRO A 628 12.26 -2.29 -21.05
N PRO A 629 12.00 -1.18 -21.75
CA PRO A 629 12.72 0.05 -21.50
C PRO A 629 12.47 0.51 -20.06
N MET A 630 13.47 1.19 -19.49
CA MET A 630 13.30 1.87 -18.22
C MET A 630 12.16 2.88 -18.32
N HIS A 631 11.29 2.95 -17.32
CA HIS A 631 10.28 4.00 -17.25
C HIS A 631 10.95 5.34 -17.01
N LYS A 632 10.53 6.37 -17.73
CA LYS A 632 11.07 7.72 -17.60
C LYS A 632 9.96 8.74 -17.44
N ILE A 633 10.21 9.71 -16.57
CA ILE A 633 9.30 10.85 -16.36
C ILE A 633 9.98 12.17 -16.72
N ARG A 634 9.17 13.09 -17.23
CA ARG A 634 9.43 14.53 -17.24
C ARG A 634 8.27 15.24 -16.57
N ASN A 635 8.54 15.93 -15.49
CA ASN A 635 7.54 16.65 -14.69
C ASN A 635 7.84 18.15 -14.69
N TYR A 636 6.80 18.96 -14.86
CA TYR A 636 6.80 20.41 -14.70
C TYR A 636 5.78 20.78 -13.65
N GLU A 637 6.13 21.66 -12.74
CA GLU A 637 5.27 22.10 -11.64
C GLU A 637 5.42 23.60 -11.44
N ILE A 638 4.29 24.28 -11.18
CA ILE A 638 4.24 25.66 -10.72
C ILE A 638 3.29 25.70 -9.52
N GLY A 639 3.60 26.54 -8.53
CA GLY A 639 2.74 26.65 -7.35
C GLY A 639 2.74 28.03 -6.73
N PHE A 640 1.72 28.25 -5.91
CA PHE A 640 1.50 29.45 -5.14
C PHE A 640 1.07 29.08 -3.73
N LYS A 641 1.69 29.69 -2.72
CA LYS A 641 1.44 29.46 -1.29
C LYS A 641 1.09 30.76 -0.60
N TYR A 642 0.04 30.71 0.21
CA TYR A 642 -0.44 31.85 0.99
C TYR A 642 -0.92 31.44 2.36
N GLN A 643 -0.60 32.22 3.37
CA GLN A 643 -1.10 32.04 4.74
C GLN A 643 -1.45 33.39 5.39
N SER A 644 -2.63 33.43 6.00
CA SER A 644 -3.06 34.48 6.92
C SER A 644 -3.82 33.86 8.09
N ASP A 645 -4.26 34.65 9.03
CA ASP A 645 -5.06 34.17 10.15
C ASP A 645 -6.43 33.63 9.69
N LEU A 646 -6.92 34.08 8.52
CA LEU A 646 -8.19 33.68 7.92
C LEU A 646 -8.06 32.53 6.94
N LEU A 647 -7.00 32.51 6.13
CA LEU A 647 -6.88 31.61 4.97
C LEU A 647 -5.48 31.04 4.86
N TYR A 648 -5.39 29.73 4.76
CA TYR A 648 -4.28 29.00 4.20
C TYR A 648 -4.63 28.50 2.80
N ALA A 649 -3.73 28.63 1.83
CA ALA A 649 -3.89 28.10 0.48
C ALA A 649 -2.54 27.66 -0.09
N ASP A 650 -2.45 26.43 -0.54
CA ASP A 650 -1.35 25.86 -1.33
C ASP A 650 -1.96 25.29 -2.62
N VAL A 651 -1.58 25.88 -3.75
CA VAL A 651 -2.11 25.52 -5.09
C VAL A 651 -0.94 25.19 -5.98
N SER A 652 -0.94 24.03 -6.62
CA SER A 652 0.05 23.68 -7.63
C SER A 652 -0.59 23.12 -8.90
N GLY A 653 -0.10 23.58 -10.06
CA GLY A 653 -0.39 23.01 -11.37
C GLY A 653 0.79 22.18 -11.85
N TYR A 654 0.53 21.03 -12.46
CA TYR A 654 1.58 20.14 -12.95
C TYR A 654 1.28 19.63 -14.37
N ARG A 655 2.34 19.25 -15.08
CA ARG A 655 2.27 18.42 -16.29
C ARG A 655 3.29 17.30 -16.17
N ARG A 656 2.84 16.08 -16.39
CA ARG A 656 3.65 14.85 -16.27
C ARG A 656 3.59 14.09 -17.58
N ARG A 657 4.76 13.69 -18.07
CA ARG A 657 4.88 12.90 -19.30
C ARG A 657 5.73 11.68 -19.00
N PHE A 658 5.16 10.50 -19.23
CA PHE A 658 5.84 9.21 -19.11
C PHE A 658 6.16 8.63 -20.47
N THR A 659 7.24 7.85 -20.51
CA THR A 659 7.63 7.05 -21.67
C THR A 659 8.23 5.73 -21.22
N GLY A 660 8.08 4.69 -22.03
CA GLY A 660 8.69 3.39 -21.78
C GLY A 660 7.92 2.55 -20.74
N LEU A 661 6.62 2.75 -20.61
CA LEU A 661 5.77 1.95 -19.73
C LEU A 661 5.50 0.60 -20.40
N PRO A 662 5.81 -0.53 -19.76
CA PRO A 662 5.44 -1.83 -20.28
C PRO A 662 3.99 -2.17 -19.87
N TYR A 663 3.30 -2.89 -20.75
CA TYR A 663 2.07 -3.57 -20.44
C TYR A 663 2.18 -5.01 -20.95
N GLN A 664 1.92 -5.98 -20.10
CA GLN A 664 1.83 -7.39 -20.46
C GLN A 664 0.36 -7.79 -20.46
N PRO A 665 -0.25 -8.04 -21.62
CA PRO A 665 -1.59 -8.63 -21.65
C PRO A 665 -1.58 -9.98 -20.94
N THR A 666 -2.64 -10.25 -20.19
CA THR A 666 -2.84 -11.54 -19.51
C THR A 666 -4.23 -12.07 -19.83
N ASP A 667 -4.39 -13.40 -19.82
CA ASP A 667 -5.70 -14.03 -19.87
C ASP A 667 -6.46 -13.95 -18.53
N ASN A 668 -7.64 -14.58 -18.47
CA ASN A 668 -8.47 -14.61 -17.25
C ASN A 668 -7.81 -15.31 -16.06
N ALA A 669 -6.84 -16.18 -16.29
CA ALA A 669 -6.09 -16.86 -15.24
C ALA A 669 -4.88 -16.05 -14.77
N GLY A 670 -4.63 -14.87 -15.40
CA GLY A 670 -3.46 -14.06 -15.14
C GLY A 670 -2.20 -14.50 -15.89
N THR A 671 -2.36 -15.44 -16.84
CA THR A 671 -1.24 -15.91 -17.66
C THR A 671 -0.89 -14.89 -18.73
N PRO A 672 0.41 -14.51 -18.90
CA PRO A 672 0.83 -13.60 -19.94
C PRO A 672 0.47 -14.13 -21.35
N VAL A 673 -0.19 -13.29 -22.16
CA VAL A 673 -0.51 -13.58 -23.56
C VAL A 673 0.07 -12.51 -24.47
N GLY A 674 0.60 -12.92 -25.63
CA GLY A 674 1.19 -11.99 -26.57
C GLY A 674 2.52 -11.37 -26.12
N ARG A 675 2.93 -10.28 -26.80
CA ARG A 675 4.17 -9.56 -26.50
C ARG A 675 3.90 -8.42 -25.54
N PRO A 676 4.86 -8.10 -24.63
CA PRO A 676 4.80 -6.86 -23.86
C PRO A 676 4.68 -5.65 -24.80
N LEU A 677 3.76 -4.77 -24.49
CA LEU A 677 3.52 -3.53 -25.21
C LEU A 677 4.21 -2.38 -24.47
N ILE A 678 4.69 -1.39 -25.23
CA ILE A 678 5.39 -0.23 -24.65
C ILE A 678 4.61 1.02 -25.05
N TYR A 679 4.22 1.80 -24.06
CA TYR A 679 3.39 2.99 -24.25
C TYR A 679 3.91 4.18 -23.43
N GLY A 680 3.24 5.30 -23.53
CA GLY A 680 3.47 6.52 -22.77
C GLY A 680 2.20 7.06 -22.15
N SER A 681 2.33 8.15 -21.39
CA SER A 681 1.18 8.95 -20.94
C SER A 681 1.54 10.44 -20.89
N ASP A 682 0.55 11.28 -21.10
CA ASP A 682 0.65 12.74 -20.91
C ASP A 682 -0.52 13.19 -20.03
N SER A 683 -0.23 13.91 -18.98
CA SER A 683 -1.23 14.37 -18.03
C SER A 683 -0.93 15.78 -17.53
N TRP A 684 -1.99 16.53 -17.24
CA TRP A 684 -1.89 17.78 -16.50
C TRP A 684 -2.95 17.82 -15.40
N GLY A 685 -2.70 18.61 -14.37
CA GLY A 685 -3.65 18.70 -13.26
C GLY A 685 -3.34 19.85 -12.31
N VAL A 686 -4.23 19.99 -11.33
CA VAL A 686 -4.14 20.99 -10.28
C VAL A 686 -4.36 20.33 -8.93
N ASN A 687 -3.44 20.56 -8.00
CA ASN A 687 -3.56 20.22 -6.59
C ASN A 687 -3.95 21.46 -5.79
N PHE A 688 -4.82 21.29 -4.81
CA PHE A 688 -5.25 22.32 -3.89
C PHE A 688 -5.31 21.79 -2.45
N ILE A 689 -4.70 22.52 -1.52
CA ILE A 689 -4.92 22.37 -0.09
C ILE A 689 -5.29 23.75 0.45
N GLY A 690 -6.45 23.85 1.07
CA GLY A 690 -6.92 25.08 1.66
C GLY A 690 -7.57 24.87 3.02
N ALA A 691 -7.41 25.86 3.90
CA ALA A 691 -8.15 25.93 5.16
C ALA A 691 -8.60 27.35 5.40
N LEU A 692 -9.90 27.52 5.66
CA LEU A 692 -10.53 28.80 5.99
C LEU A 692 -10.97 28.77 7.45
N THR A 693 -10.57 29.79 8.22
CA THR A 693 -10.94 30.01 9.63
C THR A 693 -11.78 31.30 9.74
N PRO A 694 -13.06 31.27 9.32
CA PRO A 694 -13.86 32.49 9.19
C PRO A 694 -14.24 33.11 10.53
N VAL A 695 -14.29 32.31 11.58
CA VAL A 695 -14.46 32.71 12.97
C VAL A 695 -13.55 31.84 13.84
N GLU A 696 -13.21 32.34 15.01
CA GLU A 696 -12.42 31.58 15.98
C GLU A 696 -12.99 30.18 16.22
N ASN A 697 -12.13 29.19 16.25
CA ASN A 697 -12.47 27.76 16.44
C ASN A 697 -13.24 27.07 15.32
N LEU A 698 -13.71 27.74 14.26
CA LEU A 698 -14.30 27.12 13.07
C LEU A 698 -13.23 27.00 11.98
N ARG A 699 -12.98 25.77 11.54
CA ARG A 699 -12.06 25.48 10.45
C ARG A 699 -12.78 24.71 9.34
N LEU A 700 -12.61 25.17 8.12
CA LEU A 700 -13.13 24.54 6.90
C LEU A 700 -11.92 24.15 6.02
N GLN A 701 -11.60 22.87 5.99
CA GLN A 701 -10.46 22.37 5.20
C GLN A 701 -10.94 21.73 3.91
N LEU A 702 -10.21 21.98 2.82
CA LEU A 702 -10.42 21.37 1.51
C LEU A 702 -9.09 20.84 0.97
N VAL A 703 -9.08 19.56 0.60
CA VAL A 703 -8.02 18.90 -0.17
C VAL A 703 -8.64 18.46 -1.48
N ALA A 704 -8.09 18.89 -2.62
CA ALA A 704 -8.68 18.60 -3.93
C ALA A 704 -7.61 18.37 -4.99
N ASN A 705 -7.92 17.51 -5.95
CA ASN A 705 -7.13 17.29 -7.14
C ASN A 705 -8.03 17.25 -8.37
N TYR A 706 -7.63 17.97 -9.43
CA TYR A 706 -8.17 17.80 -10.76
C TYR A 706 -7.07 17.22 -11.67
N LEU A 707 -7.41 16.22 -12.45
CA LEU A 707 -6.50 15.53 -13.36
C LEU A 707 -7.17 15.36 -14.73
N ASP A 708 -6.43 15.66 -15.80
CA ASP A 708 -6.73 15.26 -17.16
C ASP A 708 -5.50 14.56 -17.72
N GLY A 709 -5.61 13.24 -17.95
CA GLY A 709 -4.49 12.41 -18.35
C GLY A 709 -4.93 11.29 -19.30
N GLU A 710 -4.09 11.01 -20.28
CA GLU A 710 -4.34 10.04 -21.33
C GLU A 710 -3.09 9.21 -21.64
N TYR A 711 -3.31 8.01 -22.18
CA TYR A 711 -2.24 7.19 -22.74
C TYR A 711 -1.83 7.70 -24.12
N THR A 712 -0.52 7.59 -24.43
CA THR A 712 0.09 8.08 -25.67
C THR A 712 1.09 7.06 -26.22
N ASP A 713 1.48 7.26 -27.51
CA ASP A 713 2.56 6.52 -28.19
C ASP A 713 2.32 5.00 -28.23
N TYR A 714 1.08 4.60 -28.56
CA TYR A 714 0.67 3.20 -28.53
C TYR A 714 0.09 2.75 -29.89
N ASP A 715 0.87 1.99 -30.64
CA ASP A 715 0.50 1.47 -31.98
C ASP A 715 -0.27 0.13 -31.92
N ALA A 716 -0.49 -0.41 -30.71
CA ALA A 716 -1.17 -1.67 -30.51
C ALA A 716 -2.48 -1.47 -29.75
N CYS A 717 -3.25 -2.51 -29.66
CA CYS A 717 -4.51 -2.54 -28.95
C CYS A 717 -4.55 -3.73 -27.99
N ILE A 718 -5.43 -3.70 -27.04
CA ILE A 718 -5.69 -4.81 -26.16
C ILE A 718 -6.64 -5.76 -26.87
N GLU A 719 -6.17 -6.95 -27.19
CA GLU A 719 -6.97 -8.01 -27.79
C GLU A 719 -7.90 -8.64 -26.76
N TYR A 720 -9.15 -8.87 -27.13
CA TYR A 720 -10.15 -9.53 -26.28
C TYR A 720 -11.20 -10.22 -27.16
N VAL A 721 -11.97 -11.14 -26.57
CA VAL A 721 -13.10 -11.76 -27.24
C VAL A 721 -14.37 -10.97 -26.89
N ASP A 722 -15.07 -10.51 -27.91
CA ASP A 722 -16.30 -9.73 -27.74
C ASP A 722 -17.50 -10.59 -27.32
N VAL A 723 -18.65 -9.96 -27.11
CA VAL A 723 -19.93 -10.63 -26.71
C VAL A 723 -20.43 -11.68 -27.71
N ASN A 724 -19.96 -11.61 -28.95
CA ASN A 724 -20.35 -12.53 -30.02
C ASN A 724 -19.36 -13.70 -30.14
N GLY A 725 -18.28 -13.70 -29.35
CA GLY A 725 -17.21 -14.66 -29.42
C GLY A 725 -16.21 -14.39 -30.54
N GLU A 726 -16.14 -13.12 -31.03
CA GLU A 726 -15.21 -12.73 -32.07
C GLU A 726 -14.02 -11.97 -31.48
N ASP A 727 -12.83 -12.18 -32.06
CA ASP A 727 -11.61 -11.45 -31.67
C ASP A 727 -11.78 -9.96 -31.96
N ALA A 728 -11.62 -9.16 -30.94
CA ALA A 728 -11.71 -7.70 -30.99
C ALA A 728 -10.43 -7.07 -30.43
N CYS A 729 -10.23 -5.80 -30.74
CA CYS A 729 -9.00 -5.09 -30.40
C CYS A 729 -9.33 -3.65 -30.00
N GLU A 730 -9.12 -3.28 -28.71
CA GLU A 730 -9.41 -1.95 -28.20
C GLU A 730 -8.14 -1.09 -28.10
N PRO A 731 -8.06 0.02 -28.88
CA PRO A 731 -6.92 0.93 -28.77
C PRO A 731 -6.94 1.66 -27.44
N ILE A 732 -5.77 1.84 -26.82
CA ILE A 732 -5.65 2.57 -25.57
C ILE A 732 -5.22 4.02 -25.75
N GLU A 733 -4.71 4.41 -26.93
CA GLU A 733 -4.34 5.81 -27.22
C GLU A 733 -5.52 6.76 -26.99
N GLY A 734 -5.26 7.83 -26.22
CA GLY A 734 -6.28 8.82 -25.85
C GLY A 734 -7.27 8.35 -24.77
N LYS A 735 -7.15 7.13 -24.25
CA LYS A 735 -7.96 6.68 -23.11
C LYS A 735 -7.46 7.28 -21.79
N GLN A 736 -8.39 7.47 -20.85
CA GLN A 736 -8.09 7.95 -19.50
C GLN A 736 -7.16 7.00 -18.76
N LEU A 737 -6.29 7.56 -17.91
CA LEU A 737 -5.43 6.75 -17.04
C LEU A 737 -6.26 5.87 -16.12
N GLN A 738 -5.88 4.59 -16.07
CA GLN A 738 -6.52 3.55 -15.26
C GLN A 738 -6.68 4.00 -13.79
N ARG A 739 -7.87 3.78 -13.21
CA ARG A 739 -8.24 4.06 -11.81
C ARG A 739 -8.08 5.51 -11.37
N GLN A 740 -7.89 6.44 -12.28
CA GLN A 740 -7.65 7.85 -11.94
C GLN A 740 -8.82 8.74 -12.36
N PRO A 741 -9.73 9.08 -11.44
CA PRO A 741 -10.84 10.00 -11.73
C PRO A 741 -10.33 11.42 -11.99
N LYS A 742 -11.07 12.16 -12.85
CA LYS A 742 -10.73 13.55 -13.16
C LYS A 742 -10.83 14.49 -11.96
N LEU A 743 -11.72 14.20 -11.00
CA LEU A 743 -11.93 15.04 -9.83
C LEU A 743 -12.00 14.20 -8.56
N ARG A 744 -11.16 14.55 -7.59
CA ARG A 744 -11.22 14.03 -6.21
C ARG A 744 -11.15 15.19 -5.24
N TYR A 745 -11.95 15.16 -4.18
CA TYR A 745 -11.82 16.13 -3.10
C TYR A 745 -12.32 15.60 -1.77
N MET A 746 -11.74 16.15 -0.72
CA MET A 746 -12.11 15.94 0.67
C MET A 746 -12.41 17.29 1.30
N PHE A 747 -13.59 17.45 1.88
CA PHE A 747 -14.00 18.65 2.62
C PHE A 747 -14.27 18.30 4.08
N THR A 748 -13.54 18.96 5.00
CA THR A 748 -13.61 18.67 6.44
C THR A 748 -13.89 19.95 7.24
N PRO A 749 -15.17 20.28 7.53
CA PRO A 749 -15.51 21.26 8.55
C PRO A 749 -15.25 20.70 9.96
N SER A 750 -14.72 21.53 10.84
CA SER A 750 -14.51 21.22 12.25
C SER A 750 -14.74 22.45 13.12
N TYR A 751 -15.18 22.26 14.36
CA TYR A 751 -15.37 23.34 15.32
C TYR A 751 -14.88 22.93 16.71
N ARG A 752 -13.99 23.72 17.32
CA ARG A 752 -13.46 23.47 18.65
C ARG A 752 -14.28 24.19 19.71
N PHE A 753 -15.02 23.45 20.53
CA PHE A 753 -15.70 23.96 21.71
C PHE A 753 -14.74 23.95 22.90
N VAL A 754 -14.46 25.11 23.48
CA VAL A 754 -13.54 25.24 24.62
C VAL A 754 -14.37 25.41 25.91
N PHE A 755 -14.06 24.59 26.91
CA PHE A 755 -14.71 24.58 28.22
C PHE A 755 -13.68 24.71 29.34
N GLY A 756 -14.10 25.06 30.55
CA GLY A 756 -13.19 25.16 31.70
C GLY A 756 -12.53 23.83 32.12
N TRP A 757 -12.99 22.69 31.62
CA TRP A 757 -12.45 21.38 31.89
C TRP A 757 -11.64 20.79 30.73
N GLY A 758 -11.64 21.44 29.59
CA GLY A 758 -10.96 20.96 28.35
C GLY A 758 -11.63 21.44 27.08
N ASP A 759 -11.53 20.69 26.01
CA ASP A 759 -12.13 21.02 24.72
C ASP A 759 -12.78 19.80 24.05
N VAL A 760 -13.70 20.07 23.12
CA VAL A 760 -14.35 19.07 22.27
C VAL A 760 -14.29 19.53 20.82
N LEU A 761 -13.74 18.69 19.95
CA LEU A 761 -13.56 18.93 18.53
C LEU A 761 -14.38 17.92 17.70
N PRO A 762 -15.64 18.19 17.38
CA PRO A 762 -16.35 17.45 16.34
C PRO A 762 -15.86 17.87 14.95
N TYR A 763 -15.81 16.89 14.04
CA TYR A 763 -15.54 17.11 12.63
C TYR A 763 -16.33 16.12 11.76
N VAL A 764 -16.56 16.52 10.52
CA VAL A 764 -17.18 15.68 9.49
C VAL A 764 -16.32 15.77 8.24
N THR A 765 -16.07 14.65 7.59
CA THR A 765 -15.34 14.63 6.31
C THR A 765 -16.27 14.10 5.22
N TYR A 766 -16.47 14.91 4.19
CA TYR A 766 -17.09 14.50 2.94
C TYR A 766 -16.00 14.22 1.91
N THR A 767 -15.99 13.02 1.35
CA THR A 767 -15.05 12.62 0.32
C THR A 767 -15.83 12.33 -0.97
N HIS A 768 -15.38 12.88 -2.08
CA HIS A 768 -15.88 12.60 -3.41
C HIS A 768 -14.79 12.02 -4.31
N VAL A 769 -15.10 10.93 -5.00
CA VAL A 769 -14.29 10.30 -6.03
C VAL A 769 -15.12 10.28 -7.30
N GLY A 770 -14.63 10.89 -8.37
CA GLY A 770 -15.31 10.93 -9.66
C GLY A 770 -15.24 9.61 -10.41
N ASP A 771 -15.88 9.57 -11.57
CA ASP A 771 -15.88 8.39 -12.45
C ASP A 771 -14.45 8.02 -12.87
N HIS A 772 -14.18 6.72 -12.89
CA HIS A 772 -12.89 6.17 -13.26
C HIS A 772 -13.05 4.79 -13.91
N THR A 773 -12.00 4.33 -14.58
CA THR A 773 -12.01 3.05 -15.29
C THR A 773 -11.24 1.99 -14.54
N GLN A 774 -11.63 0.71 -14.70
CA GLN A 774 -10.93 -0.41 -14.10
C GLN A 774 -9.57 -0.65 -14.74
N ASP A 775 -9.50 -0.52 -16.06
CA ASP A 775 -8.35 -0.91 -16.87
C ASP A 775 -8.01 0.14 -17.93
N GLN A 776 -6.94 -0.11 -18.67
CA GLN A 776 -6.43 0.78 -19.72
C GLN A 776 -7.34 0.85 -20.96
N SER A 777 -8.14 -0.20 -21.21
CA SER A 777 -9.08 -0.20 -22.34
C SER A 777 -10.21 0.80 -22.14
N GLY A 778 -10.50 1.15 -20.87
CA GLY A 778 -11.60 2.02 -20.49
C GLY A 778 -12.99 1.41 -20.69
N LEU A 779 -13.08 0.09 -20.93
CA LEU A 779 -14.35 -0.60 -21.19
C LEU A 779 -15.17 -0.81 -19.91
N GLN A 780 -14.51 -1.03 -18.76
CA GLN A 780 -15.18 -1.15 -17.48
C GLN A 780 -15.12 0.15 -16.69
N GLN A 781 -16.27 0.77 -16.51
CA GLN A 781 -16.44 1.94 -15.64
C GLN A 781 -16.71 1.48 -14.21
N LEU A 782 -16.21 2.23 -13.21
CA LEU A 782 -16.44 1.97 -11.79
C LEU A 782 -17.39 2.98 -11.12
N GLY A 783 -17.82 4.01 -11.86
CA GLY A 783 -18.73 5.02 -11.39
C GLY A 783 -18.15 5.93 -10.29
N SER A 784 -18.81 7.05 -10.06
CA SER A 784 -18.45 7.97 -8.98
C SER A 784 -19.10 7.55 -7.65
N TYR A 785 -18.44 7.90 -6.54
CA TYR A 785 -19.01 7.71 -5.22
C TYR A 785 -18.62 8.83 -4.24
N HIS A 786 -19.32 8.88 -3.10
CA HIS A 786 -19.00 9.81 -2.05
C HIS A 786 -19.24 9.16 -0.68
N THR A 787 -18.37 9.45 0.28
CA THR A 787 -18.48 8.97 1.65
C THR A 787 -18.60 10.12 2.64
N TRP A 788 -19.23 9.82 3.77
CA TRP A 788 -19.30 10.69 4.93
C TRP A 788 -18.65 10.00 6.11
N ASP A 789 -17.63 10.63 6.66
CA ASP A 789 -16.97 10.20 7.88
C ASP A 789 -17.18 11.23 8.96
N PHE A 790 -17.20 10.82 10.23
CA PHE A 790 -17.28 11.75 11.34
C PHE A 790 -16.30 11.41 12.44
N GLY A 791 -15.98 12.40 13.26
CA GLY A 791 -15.20 12.18 14.46
C GLY A 791 -15.51 13.22 15.52
N VAL A 792 -15.28 12.82 16.76
CA VAL A 792 -15.30 13.71 17.92
C VAL A 792 -14.10 13.40 18.79
N THR A 793 -13.24 14.38 19.02
CA THR A 793 -12.16 14.30 20.00
C THR A 793 -12.49 15.18 21.19
N ALA A 794 -12.43 14.66 22.39
CA ALA A 794 -12.62 15.41 23.64
C ALA A 794 -11.37 15.28 24.51
N ASN A 795 -10.74 16.41 24.84
CA ASN A 795 -9.64 16.51 25.76
C ASN A 795 -10.15 16.96 27.13
N VAL A 796 -9.87 16.18 28.18
CA VAL A 796 -10.34 16.43 29.55
C VAL A 796 -9.13 16.61 30.47
N GLY A 797 -8.95 17.83 30.96
CA GLY A 797 -7.74 18.23 31.66
C GLY A 797 -6.51 18.08 30.77
N MET A 798 -5.38 17.73 31.38
CA MET A 798 -4.09 17.55 30.69
C MET A 798 -3.78 16.08 30.31
N HIS A 799 -4.63 15.15 30.81
CA HIS A 799 -4.25 13.71 30.78
C HIS A 799 -5.20 12.83 29.98
N TRP A 800 -6.46 13.20 29.81
CA TRP A 800 -7.42 12.30 29.19
C TRP A 800 -7.85 12.81 27.82
N GLN A 801 -7.88 11.88 26.87
CA GLN A 801 -8.46 12.11 25.54
C GLN A 801 -9.45 10.99 25.23
N PHE A 802 -10.62 11.37 24.74
CA PHE A 802 -11.67 10.46 24.26
C PHE A 802 -11.91 10.74 22.79
N ASN A 803 -11.90 9.70 21.99
CA ASN A 803 -12.16 9.77 20.55
C ASN A 803 -13.32 8.84 20.19
N VAL A 804 -14.25 9.32 19.39
CA VAL A 804 -15.26 8.49 18.72
C VAL A 804 -15.17 8.80 17.24
N ARG A 805 -15.10 7.78 16.40
CA ARG A 805 -14.88 7.92 14.97
C ARG A 805 -15.77 6.97 14.20
N GLY A 806 -16.21 7.40 13.02
CA GLY A 806 -17.00 6.58 12.11
C GLY A 806 -16.60 6.84 10.67
N THR A 807 -16.49 5.80 9.86
CA THR A 807 -16.20 5.85 8.43
C THR A 807 -17.34 5.28 7.62
N ASN A 808 -17.54 5.75 6.40
CA ASN A 808 -18.63 5.41 5.48
C ASN A 808 -20.00 5.36 6.19
N MET A 809 -20.33 6.41 6.93
CA MET A 809 -21.51 6.46 7.82
C MET A 809 -22.84 6.32 7.10
N THR A 810 -22.86 6.58 5.80
CA THR A 810 -24.05 6.46 4.94
C THR A 810 -24.16 5.10 4.27
N ASN A 811 -23.21 4.16 4.51
CA ASN A 811 -23.13 2.88 3.82
C ASN A 811 -23.14 3.05 2.29
N GLN A 812 -22.32 3.98 1.78
CA GLN A 812 -22.20 4.21 0.36
C GLN A 812 -21.56 2.99 -0.31
N LEU A 813 -22.20 2.47 -1.34
CA LEU A 813 -21.61 1.52 -2.26
C LEU A 813 -20.73 2.29 -3.25
N GLY A 814 -19.41 2.11 -3.19
CA GLY A 814 -18.44 2.60 -4.14
C GLY A 814 -17.52 1.46 -4.53
N LEU A 815 -17.04 1.43 -5.75
CA LEU A 815 -16.14 0.39 -6.23
C LEU A 815 -14.72 0.91 -6.29
N THR A 816 -13.77 0.12 -5.81
CA THR A 816 -12.34 0.41 -5.89
C THR A 816 -11.66 -0.36 -7.00
N GLU A 817 -12.15 -1.58 -7.30
CA GLU A 817 -11.61 -2.46 -8.31
C GLU A 817 -12.69 -3.45 -8.78
N SER A 818 -12.55 -3.99 -9.99
CA SER A 818 -13.39 -5.07 -10.52
C SER A 818 -12.60 -5.96 -11.45
N ASN A 819 -13.19 -7.07 -11.89
CA ASN A 819 -12.70 -7.78 -13.06
C ASN A 819 -12.80 -6.88 -14.29
N SER A 820 -11.82 -6.98 -15.19
CA SER A 820 -11.85 -6.27 -16.46
C SER A 820 -12.93 -6.85 -17.38
N ARG A 821 -13.55 -6.00 -18.18
CA ARG A 821 -14.49 -6.43 -19.24
C ARG A 821 -13.81 -7.18 -20.38
N ILE A 822 -12.54 -7.00 -20.55
CA ILE A 822 -11.72 -7.74 -21.51
C ILE A 822 -11.66 -9.22 -21.12
N PHE A 823 -11.67 -9.51 -19.84
CA PHE A 823 -11.53 -10.86 -19.31
C PHE A 823 -12.87 -11.40 -18.83
N GLY A 824 -13.59 -12.14 -19.69
CA GLY A 824 -14.60 -13.13 -19.31
C GLY A 824 -15.98 -12.65 -18.90
N SER A 825 -16.27 -11.35 -18.90
CA SER A 825 -17.66 -10.91 -18.90
C SER A 825 -18.00 -10.36 -20.29
N ALA A 826 -19.13 -10.83 -20.84
CA ALA A 826 -19.66 -10.28 -22.08
C ALA A 826 -19.50 -8.76 -22.05
N ALA A 827 -18.99 -8.18 -23.13
CA ALA A 827 -18.81 -6.75 -23.29
C ALA A 827 -20.17 -6.01 -23.30
N GLY A 828 -20.98 -6.26 -22.28
CA GLY A 828 -22.26 -5.65 -21.99
C GLY A 828 -22.16 -4.81 -20.75
N THR A 829 -22.92 -3.75 -20.66
CA THR A 829 -23.06 -2.91 -19.49
C THR A 829 -23.99 -3.51 -18.43
N ASP A 830 -24.63 -4.65 -18.74
CA ASP A 830 -25.57 -5.32 -17.85
C ASP A 830 -25.08 -6.73 -17.51
N GLY A 831 -25.35 -7.14 -16.27
CA GLY A 831 -25.05 -8.48 -15.81
C GLY A 831 -24.24 -8.54 -14.52
N VAL A 832 -23.64 -9.71 -14.25
CA VAL A 832 -22.82 -9.93 -13.06
C VAL A 832 -21.42 -9.35 -13.26
N LEU A 833 -20.94 -8.62 -12.27
CA LEU A 833 -19.58 -8.10 -12.18
C LEU A 833 -18.97 -8.51 -10.85
N LEU A 834 -17.79 -9.13 -10.88
CA LEU A 834 -17.01 -9.37 -9.67
C LEU A 834 -16.20 -8.12 -9.36
N ALA A 835 -16.42 -7.52 -8.20
CA ALA A 835 -15.80 -6.25 -7.82
C ALA A 835 -15.49 -6.18 -6.32
N ARG A 836 -14.64 -5.22 -5.95
CA ARG A 836 -14.32 -4.88 -4.56
C ARG A 836 -15.04 -3.59 -4.17
N PRO A 837 -16.16 -3.69 -3.47
CA PRO A 837 -16.83 -2.53 -2.90
C PRO A 837 -16.06 -2.00 -1.68
N LEU A 838 -16.26 -0.72 -1.40
CA LEU A 838 -15.88 -0.14 -0.12
C LEU A 838 -16.46 -0.95 1.03
N GLU A 839 -15.75 -0.97 2.15
CA GLU A 839 -16.29 -1.52 3.39
C GLU A 839 -17.47 -0.70 3.89
N GLY A 840 -18.43 -1.36 4.53
CA GLY A 840 -19.53 -0.71 5.16
C GLY A 840 -19.13 0.20 6.33
N ARG A 841 -20.12 0.71 7.03
CA ARG A 841 -19.90 1.62 8.15
C ARG A 841 -19.14 0.96 9.30
N GLU A 842 -18.04 1.59 9.70
CA GLU A 842 -17.30 1.27 10.92
C GLU A 842 -17.45 2.39 11.95
N VAL A 843 -17.52 2.02 13.23
CA VAL A 843 -17.49 2.96 14.35
C VAL A 843 -16.55 2.43 15.41
N ASN A 844 -15.61 3.26 15.87
CA ASN A 844 -14.74 2.92 16.97
C ASN A 844 -14.65 4.05 18.00
N ALA A 845 -14.33 3.69 19.24
CA ALA A 845 -14.12 4.59 20.35
C ALA A 845 -12.80 4.29 21.04
N GLN A 846 -12.04 5.33 21.34
CA GLN A 846 -10.77 5.24 22.05
C GLN A 846 -10.78 6.08 23.32
N VAL A 847 -10.24 5.52 24.38
CA VAL A 847 -9.87 6.24 25.61
C VAL A 847 -8.35 6.23 25.71
N LYS A 848 -7.74 7.41 25.91
CA LYS A 848 -6.29 7.57 26.01
C LYS A 848 -5.93 8.38 27.23
N TYR A 849 -4.95 7.90 27.98
CA TYR A 849 -4.34 8.60 29.10
C TYR A 849 -2.93 9.05 28.68
N MET A 850 -2.57 10.30 29.01
CA MET A 850 -1.28 10.93 28.67
C MET A 850 -0.66 11.51 29.95
N TRP A 851 0.68 11.45 30.08
CA TRP A 851 1.43 12.03 31.21
C TRP A 851 2.67 12.79 30.78
#